data_4f5ab78a47a82ee66249ded6ea11f1f0
#
_entry.id   4f5ab78a47a82ee66249ded6ea11f1f0
#
_cell.length_a   1.000
_cell.length_b   1.000
_cell.length_c   1.000
_cell.angle_alpha   90.00
_cell.angle_beta   90.00
_cell.angle_gamma   90.00
#
_symmetry.space_group_name_H-M   'P 1'
#
loop_
_entity.id
_entity.type
_entity.pdbx_description
1 polymer ?
#
loop_
_entity_poly.entity_id
_entity_poly.type
_entity_poly.pdbx_seq_one_letter_code
_entity_poly.pdbx_strand_id
1 'polypeptide(L)'
;MNPFVYIRFLVLTCVLFALNSYVAQFQFNYNDSIPVIKLGNTLKFPWAGGINYAQFSELDYDYDGDMDLILFDRSNDQIRVFEHRVQGAAHSYKFNPYGDALFPSDVRYRMFLADYNLDGKNDLFTYGIGGVKVYRNAGNSGVGLQWILEKNLLYSDYNGMYMGLYVSSADIPAIVDVDGDSDLDILTFSIAGDHVEYHKNMSKELYGHCDSLIFVLKNKCWGGFREEVTSNAITLFDTGSLCTTGNVPNPQLPVITKPEEEEKAHAGSTLLAVDFDNSGVLDLLIGDVAYGNLNKLMNGGSNPNTNSQMVSVDPNFPSNSVSLNLQLFPGAFYLDVDFDGKKDLLCSPNAKGTSENEQSVWKYKNQGSLTLPNFIYETDAFLQRDMIEHGIGSVPVFADVTNDGLPDLFVANYFAYKPTLLTESRIAYYKNTGTLANPVFTFVDNDFLNLSQANLGFRIMPTFGDLTGDGRPELILGLEDGTLRYYPNQSTGASPVFGAAQTQYQGIDVGQFAAPQLFDLNKDNVLDLIVGEKTGTLQYFQNTGTAALPTFSLVDAALGGIDIVTSTPDGFPQPHFFRWQDTTYAMIGAYDGKIRFYDSIDNHLNDTFNLRAFPFLGMELGSFSAVAVDDIDHDSRLDLYVGQDLGGIFRLEHEVGSNLSQTELVEPTITLYPNPTRNDITVNASVNLGRITLLNLSGKCILDYTCDSMHCTIPLTDVEQGVYLIYHAGKPIGRVVKL
;
A
#
# COMPACT_ATOMS: atom_id res chain seq x y z
N MET A 1 -56.98 -37.53 16.51
CA MET A 1 -55.94 -36.71 15.95
C MET A 1 -55.59 -37.23 14.56
N ASN A 2 -55.79 -36.41 13.56
CA ASN A 2 -55.86 -36.79 12.16
C ASN A 2 -54.43 -36.97 11.59
N PRO A 3 -54.01 -38.09 11.02
CA PRO A 3 -52.63 -38.36 10.55
C PRO A 3 -52.18 -37.39 9.45
N PHE A 4 -53.08 -36.68 8.80
CA PHE A 4 -52.76 -35.66 7.79
C PHE A 4 -52.14 -34.39 8.33
N VAL A 5 -52.18 -34.14 9.62
CA VAL A 5 -51.52 -32.95 10.23
C VAL A 5 -50.03 -33.20 10.47
N TYR A 6 -49.65 -34.44 10.77
CA TYR A 6 -48.24 -34.79 10.95
C TYR A 6 -47.43 -34.80 9.67
N ILE A 7 -48.05 -35.18 8.54
CA ILE A 7 -47.37 -35.19 7.23
C ILE A 7 -47.15 -33.77 6.73
N ARG A 8 -48.07 -32.83 6.99
CA ARG A 8 -47.86 -31.43 6.62
C ARG A 8 -46.82 -30.71 7.49
N PHE A 9 -46.64 -31.08 8.73
CA PHE A 9 -45.58 -30.54 9.60
C PHE A 9 -44.22 -31.11 9.27
N LEU A 10 -44.12 -32.39 8.87
CA LEU A 10 -42.85 -33.00 8.46
C LEU A 10 -42.37 -32.49 7.09
N VAL A 11 -43.30 -32.26 6.15
CA VAL A 11 -42.95 -31.70 4.84
C VAL A 11 -42.61 -30.21 4.96
N LEU A 12 -43.27 -29.46 5.86
CA LEU A 12 -42.91 -28.03 6.08
C LEU A 12 -41.56 -27.88 6.79
N THR A 13 -41.19 -28.79 7.72
CA THR A 13 -39.90 -28.81 8.36
C THR A 13 -38.80 -29.30 7.38
N CYS A 14 -39.05 -30.28 6.52
CA CYS A 14 -38.12 -30.66 5.48
C CYS A 14 -37.90 -29.62 4.37
N VAL A 15 -38.95 -28.85 4.02
CA VAL A 15 -38.84 -27.74 3.06
C VAL A 15 -38.15 -26.51 3.65
N LEU A 16 -38.29 -26.28 4.97
CA LEU A 16 -37.52 -25.23 5.66
C LEU A 16 -36.07 -25.63 5.91
N PHE A 17 -35.73 -26.91 5.92
CA PHE A 17 -34.31 -27.37 5.96
C PHE A 17 -33.68 -27.49 4.56
N ALA A 18 -34.44 -27.47 3.48
CA ALA A 18 -33.91 -27.56 2.11
C ALA A 18 -33.66 -26.19 1.43
N LEU A 19 -33.90 -25.08 2.12
CA LEU A 19 -33.66 -23.72 1.59
C LEU A 19 -32.47 -23.00 2.24
N ASN A 20 -31.72 -23.68 3.10
CA ASN A 20 -30.41 -23.23 3.52
C ASN A 20 -29.32 -24.09 2.82
N SER A 21 -29.24 -24.02 1.51
CA SER A 21 -27.98 -24.27 0.83
C SER A 21 -27.04 -23.12 1.23
N TYR A 22 -26.31 -23.29 2.32
CA TYR A 22 -25.19 -22.42 2.65
C TYR A 22 -24.23 -22.52 1.47
N VAL A 23 -24.19 -21.50 0.67
CA VAL A 23 -23.11 -21.28 -0.27
C VAL A 23 -21.86 -21.15 0.57
N ALA A 24 -20.97 -22.11 0.51
CA ALA A 24 -19.70 -22.03 1.21
C ALA A 24 -19.01 -20.75 0.72
N GLN A 25 -18.84 -19.79 1.61
CA GLN A 25 -18.13 -18.55 1.31
C GLN A 25 -16.65 -18.89 1.23
N PHE A 26 -15.97 -18.53 0.13
CA PHE A 26 -14.53 -18.66 0.05
C PHE A 26 -13.89 -17.71 1.04
N GLN A 27 -13.28 -18.26 2.08
CA GLN A 27 -12.49 -17.53 3.05
C GLN A 27 -11.04 -17.93 2.88
N PHE A 28 -10.17 -16.94 2.77
CA PHE A 28 -8.74 -17.12 2.66
C PHE A 28 -8.03 -16.38 3.79
N ASN A 29 -7.00 -16.99 4.36
CA ASN A 29 -6.14 -16.40 5.37
C ASN A 29 -4.71 -16.35 4.86
N TYR A 30 -3.99 -15.31 5.26
CA TYR A 30 -2.57 -15.18 4.94
C TYR A 30 -1.79 -16.43 5.39
N ASN A 31 -0.93 -16.92 4.48
CA ASN A 31 -0.09 -18.08 4.75
C ASN A 31 1.28 -17.90 4.10
N ASP A 32 2.34 -17.96 4.90
CA ASP A 32 3.74 -17.83 4.50
C ASP A 32 4.53 -19.14 4.52
N SER A 33 3.84 -20.29 4.60
CA SER A 33 4.46 -21.60 4.77
C SER A 33 5.30 -22.07 3.58
N ILE A 34 5.00 -21.61 2.37
CA ILE A 34 5.76 -22.01 1.16
C ILE A 34 7.06 -21.19 1.10
N PRO A 35 8.24 -21.85 1.22
CA PRO A 35 9.51 -21.16 1.19
C PRO A 35 9.91 -20.73 -0.23
N VAL A 36 10.59 -19.58 -0.29
CA VAL A 36 11.22 -19.06 -1.50
C VAL A 36 12.71 -18.90 -1.27
N ILE A 37 13.51 -19.38 -2.21
CA ILE A 37 14.98 -19.31 -2.15
C ILE A 37 15.48 -18.36 -3.25
N LYS A 38 16.27 -17.36 -2.86
CA LYS A 38 16.92 -16.42 -3.79
C LYS A 38 18.40 -16.32 -3.46
N LEU A 39 19.27 -16.55 -4.45
CA LEU A 39 20.74 -16.53 -4.29
C LEU A 39 21.25 -17.44 -3.13
N GLY A 40 20.60 -18.59 -2.95
CA GLY A 40 20.97 -19.57 -1.91
C GLY A 40 20.45 -19.26 -0.50
N ASN A 41 19.70 -18.18 -0.31
CA ASN A 41 19.10 -17.82 0.96
C ASN A 41 17.57 -17.99 0.91
N THR A 42 16.99 -18.53 1.97
CA THR A 42 15.55 -18.52 2.14
C THR A 42 15.08 -17.11 2.49
N LEU A 43 14.12 -16.58 1.73
CA LEU A 43 13.53 -15.27 1.99
C LEU A 43 12.75 -15.31 3.30
N LYS A 44 12.84 -14.23 4.08
CA LYS A 44 12.14 -14.15 5.38
C LYS A 44 10.66 -13.79 5.22
N PHE A 45 10.33 -12.99 4.21
CA PHE A 45 9.00 -12.43 3.98
C PHE A 45 8.58 -12.60 2.51
N PRO A 46 8.68 -13.80 1.91
CA PRO A 46 8.50 -13.95 0.47
C PRO A 46 7.15 -13.43 -0.02
N TRP A 47 6.13 -13.53 0.82
CA TRP A 47 4.73 -13.24 0.49
C TRP A 47 4.20 -11.95 1.14
N ALA A 48 5.07 -11.01 1.49
CA ALA A 48 4.67 -9.76 2.17
C ALA A 48 4.24 -8.62 1.22
N GLY A 49 4.22 -8.85 -0.09
CA GLY A 49 3.60 -7.93 -1.05
C GLY A 49 4.48 -6.79 -1.59
N GLY A 50 5.78 -6.76 -1.27
CA GLY A 50 6.74 -5.80 -1.85
C GLY A 50 6.76 -4.40 -1.21
N ILE A 51 7.70 -3.57 -1.66
CA ILE A 51 7.96 -2.21 -1.16
C ILE A 51 8.52 -1.36 -2.31
N ASN A 52 7.96 -0.15 -2.52
CA ASN A 52 8.46 0.79 -3.54
C ASN A 52 9.07 2.07 -2.93
N TYR A 53 8.23 2.93 -2.35
CA TYR A 53 8.59 4.29 -1.92
C TYR A 53 8.28 4.46 -0.43
N ALA A 54 9.09 3.81 0.42
CA ALA A 54 8.81 3.60 1.82
C ALA A 54 9.27 4.74 2.72
N GLN A 55 8.45 5.08 3.71
CA GLN A 55 8.82 5.88 4.88
C GLN A 55 8.79 4.96 6.09
N PHE A 56 9.77 5.09 6.98
CA PHE A 56 9.96 4.20 8.12
C PHE A 56 9.74 4.93 9.44
N SER A 57 9.06 4.27 10.37
CA SER A 57 8.84 4.73 11.74
C SER A 57 8.81 3.54 12.70
N GLU A 58 8.88 3.80 14.00
CA GLU A 58 8.80 2.80 15.07
C GLU A 58 7.54 3.03 15.90
N LEU A 59 6.91 1.93 16.36
CA LEU A 59 5.74 1.95 17.23
C LEU A 59 5.70 0.65 18.03
N ASP A 60 5.41 0.71 19.32
CA ASP A 60 4.97 -0.47 20.10
C ASP A 60 3.53 -0.80 19.68
N TYR A 61 3.40 -1.56 18.57
CA TYR A 61 2.15 -1.82 17.86
C TYR A 61 1.21 -2.76 18.64
N ASP A 62 1.76 -3.78 19.28
CA ASP A 62 1.00 -4.78 20.03
C ASP A 62 1.08 -4.59 21.57
N TYR A 63 1.77 -3.54 22.04
CA TYR A 63 1.96 -3.18 23.44
C TYR A 63 2.68 -4.26 24.24
N ASP A 64 3.66 -4.93 23.64
CA ASP A 64 4.51 -5.89 24.31
C ASP A 64 5.79 -5.26 24.94
N GLY A 65 6.04 -3.99 24.64
CA GLY A 65 7.15 -3.18 25.15
C GLY A 65 8.35 -3.11 24.22
N ASP A 66 8.31 -3.81 23.09
CA ASP A 66 9.30 -3.75 22.04
C ASP A 66 8.81 -2.84 20.88
N MET A 67 9.72 -2.13 20.20
CA MET A 67 9.35 -1.29 19.07
C MET A 67 9.27 -2.12 17.80
N ASP A 68 8.12 -2.04 17.14
CA ASP A 68 7.86 -2.62 15.82
C ASP A 68 8.23 -1.65 14.71
N LEU A 69 8.58 -2.20 13.55
CA LEU A 69 8.87 -1.41 12.36
C LEU A 69 7.58 -1.17 11.57
N ILE A 70 7.22 0.09 11.43
CA ILE A 70 6.08 0.55 10.66
C ILE A 70 6.57 1.21 9.38
N LEU A 71 6.10 0.72 8.28
CA LEU A 71 6.42 1.21 6.94
C LEU A 71 5.18 1.82 6.31
N PHE A 72 5.31 3.03 5.77
CA PHE A 72 4.29 3.68 4.96
C PHE A 72 4.78 3.80 3.52
N ASP A 73 4.14 3.11 2.58
CA ASP A 73 4.52 3.18 1.17
C ASP A 73 3.65 4.19 0.42
N ARG A 74 4.29 5.18 -0.17
CA ARG A 74 3.64 6.27 -0.91
C ARG A 74 3.02 5.86 -2.24
N SER A 75 3.30 4.66 -2.74
CA SER A 75 2.71 4.20 -4.02
C SER A 75 1.19 4.31 -3.96
N ASN A 76 0.59 3.83 -2.88
CA ASN A 76 -0.85 3.79 -2.69
C ASN A 76 -1.27 4.13 -1.25
N ASP A 77 -0.43 4.86 -0.52
CA ASP A 77 -0.67 5.22 0.88
C ASP A 77 -0.89 3.99 1.78
N GLN A 78 -0.11 2.92 1.55
CA GLN A 78 -0.25 1.65 2.27
C GLN A 78 0.67 1.56 3.48
N ILE A 79 0.13 1.01 4.58
CA ILE A 79 0.90 0.75 5.79
C ILE A 79 1.26 -0.73 5.83
N ARG A 80 2.50 -1.03 6.23
CA ARG A 80 3.01 -2.37 6.49
C ARG A 80 3.56 -2.43 7.90
N VAL A 81 3.24 -3.49 8.62
CA VAL A 81 3.70 -3.71 9.99
C VAL A 81 4.62 -4.92 10.03
N PHE A 82 5.81 -4.73 10.58
CA PHE A 82 6.77 -5.78 10.84
C PHE A 82 6.99 -5.84 12.35
N GLU A 83 6.31 -6.78 12.99
CA GLU A 83 6.36 -6.96 14.44
C GLU A 83 7.75 -7.46 14.85
N HIS A 84 8.34 -6.82 15.86
CA HIS A 84 9.56 -7.28 16.49
C HIS A 84 9.25 -8.55 17.29
N ARG A 85 10.08 -9.56 17.12
CA ARG A 85 9.94 -10.84 17.80
C ARG A 85 11.24 -11.22 18.47
N VAL A 86 11.16 -11.55 19.76
CA VAL A 86 12.30 -11.99 20.57
C VAL A 86 12.18 -13.48 20.84
N GLN A 87 13.16 -14.25 20.37
CA GLN A 87 13.23 -15.68 20.64
C GLN A 87 14.58 -16.02 21.32
N GLY A 88 14.57 -16.07 22.64
CA GLY A 88 15.79 -16.19 23.43
C GLY A 88 16.65 -14.93 23.32
N ALA A 89 17.82 -15.03 22.70
CA ALA A 89 18.68 -13.88 22.41
C ALA A 89 18.61 -13.43 20.95
N ALA A 90 17.78 -14.05 20.14
CA ALA A 90 17.62 -13.69 18.73
C ALA A 90 16.45 -12.73 18.56
N HIS A 91 16.71 -11.64 17.86
CA HIS A 91 15.74 -10.64 17.45
C HIS A 91 15.45 -10.77 15.96
N SER A 92 14.21 -10.57 15.56
CA SER A 92 13.77 -10.67 14.17
C SER A 92 12.50 -9.87 13.96
N TYR A 93 12.19 -9.55 12.73
CA TYR A 93 10.87 -9.05 12.33
C TYR A 93 9.97 -10.21 11.89
N LYS A 94 8.67 -10.07 12.13
CA LYS A 94 7.61 -10.89 11.55
C LYS A 94 6.61 -9.98 10.87
N PHE A 95 6.33 -10.24 9.60
CA PHE A 95 5.31 -9.49 8.86
C PHE A 95 3.91 -9.74 9.43
N ASN A 96 3.15 -8.66 9.68
CA ASN A 96 1.73 -8.72 10.05
C ASN A 96 0.88 -8.29 8.84
N PRO A 97 0.20 -9.23 8.15
CA PRO A 97 -0.55 -8.94 6.92
C PRO A 97 -1.81 -8.10 7.14
N TYR A 98 -2.25 -7.95 8.39
CA TYR A 98 -3.46 -7.23 8.79
C TYR A 98 -3.14 -5.98 9.63
N GLY A 99 -1.85 -5.62 9.72
CA GLY A 99 -1.39 -4.55 10.61
C GLY A 99 -1.92 -3.17 10.24
N ASP A 100 -2.20 -2.93 8.98
CA ASP A 100 -2.77 -1.68 8.46
C ASP A 100 -4.19 -1.40 8.97
N ALA A 101 -4.97 -2.43 9.27
CA ALA A 101 -6.36 -2.32 9.69
C ALA A 101 -6.58 -1.52 10.98
N LEU A 102 -5.53 -1.38 11.82
CA LEU A 102 -5.59 -0.63 13.06
C LEU A 102 -5.24 0.87 12.88
N PHE A 103 -4.81 1.30 11.71
CA PHE A 103 -4.49 2.71 11.44
C PHE A 103 -5.71 3.48 10.89
N PRO A 104 -5.74 4.83 11.02
CA PRO A 104 -6.78 5.64 10.39
C PRO A 104 -6.76 5.47 8.87
N SER A 105 -7.92 5.30 8.25
CA SER A 105 -8.07 5.07 6.80
C SER A 105 -7.72 6.28 5.92
N ASP A 106 -7.45 7.44 6.52
CA ASP A 106 -7.12 8.68 5.83
C ASP A 106 -5.66 9.13 6.01
N VAL A 107 -4.78 8.21 6.42
CA VAL A 107 -3.31 8.39 6.37
C VAL A 107 -2.89 8.50 4.91
N ARG A 108 -2.24 9.60 4.53
CA ARG A 108 -1.89 9.88 3.13
C ARG A 108 -0.59 10.65 2.99
N TYR A 109 0.13 10.42 1.90
CA TYR A 109 1.34 11.11 1.45
C TYR A 109 2.54 10.98 2.38
N ARG A 110 2.34 10.94 3.70
CA ARG A 110 3.39 10.76 4.71
C ARG A 110 2.84 10.17 5.99
N MET A 111 3.70 9.48 6.68
CA MET A 111 3.45 8.99 8.03
C MET A 111 4.72 9.20 8.88
N PHE A 112 4.56 9.83 10.03
CA PHE A 112 5.60 9.98 11.01
C PHE A 112 5.03 9.65 12.38
N LEU A 113 5.76 8.87 13.17
CA LEU A 113 5.34 8.45 14.50
C LEU A 113 6.31 9.02 15.55
N ALA A 114 5.77 9.79 16.50
CA ALA A 114 6.54 10.36 17.61
C ALA A 114 5.62 10.68 18.79
N ASP A 115 6.13 10.53 20.00
CA ASP A 115 5.43 10.85 21.24
C ASP A 115 5.47 12.36 21.50
N TYR A 116 4.39 13.10 21.12
CA TYR A 116 4.39 14.55 21.29
C TYR A 116 4.00 14.99 22.71
N ASN A 117 3.29 14.13 23.45
CA ASN A 117 2.73 14.46 24.76
C ASN A 117 3.51 13.83 25.92
N LEU A 118 4.57 13.07 25.61
CA LEU A 118 5.43 12.36 26.56
C LEU A 118 4.67 11.34 27.42
N ASP A 119 3.65 10.69 26.85
CA ASP A 119 2.91 9.62 27.55
C ASP A 119 3.54 8.22 27.34
N GLY A 120 4.65 8.16 26.60
CA GLY A 120 5.40 6.92 26.28
C GLY A 120 4.85 6.18 25.07
N LYS A 121 3.92 6.76 24.30
CA LYS A 121 3.33 6.16 23.12
C LYS A 121 3.50 7.08 21.90
N ASN A 122 4.00 6.53 20.81
CA ASN A 122 4.13 7.30 19.59
C ASN A 122 2.77 7.66 19.01
N ASP A 123 2.58 8.96 18.73
CA ASP A 123 1.43 9.57 18.09
C ASP A 123 1.66 9.64 16.58
N LEU A 124 0.59 9.75 15.79
CA LEU A 124 0.65 9.71 14.34
C LEU A 124 0.50 11.13 13.75
N PHE A 125 1.51 11.52 12.98
CA PHE A 125 1.50 12.72 12.15
C PHE A 125 1.39 12.31 10.68
N THR A 126 0.39 12.85 9.98
CA THR A 126 0.15 12.56 8.56
C THR A 126 -0.23 13.84 7.81
N TYR A 127 -0.59 13.72 6.56
CA TYR A 127 -0.99 14.87 5.76
C TYR A 127 -2.38 15.38 6.14
N GLY A 128 -2.45 16.67 6.53
CA GLY A 128 -3.68 17.47 6.51
C GLY A 128 -3.65 18.38 5.27
N ILE A 129 -4.78 18.84 4.76
CA ILE A 129 -4.82 19.61 3.51
C ILE A 129 -3.92 20.86 3.61
N GLY A 130 -2.79 20.82 2.91
CA GLY A 130 -1.76 21.85 2.93
C GLY A 130 -0.88 21.90 4.19
N GLY A 131 -0.89 20.87 5.03
CA GLY A 131 -0.11 20.86 6.27
C GLY A 131 -0.06 19.50 6.95
N VAL A 132 -0.14 19.47 8.26
CA VAL A 132 0.01 18.27 9.09
C VAL A 132 -1.25 18.02 9.90
N LYS A 133 -1.74 16.79 9.88
CA LYS A 133 -2.81 16.23 10.71
C LYS A 133 -2.19 15.38 11.82
N VAL A 134 -2.78 15.38 13.01
CA VAL A 134 -2.26 14.64 14.15
C VAL A 134 -3.35 13.75 14.77
N TYR A 135 -3.02 12.50 14.98
CA TYR A 135 -3.78 11.55 15.77
C TYR A 135 -3.00 11.18 17.02
N ARG A 136 -3.66 11.26 18.16
CA ARG A 136 -3.10 10.81 19.43
C ARG A 136 -3.32 9.30 19.61
N ASN A 137 -2.29 8.62 20.06
CA ASN A 137 -2.37 7.20 20.42
C ASN A 137 -3.00 7.06 21.82
N ALA A 138 -4.27 6.66 21.86
CA ALA A 138 -5.01 6.40 23.10
C ALA A 138 -5.05 4.91 23.48
N GLY A 139 -4.31 4.05 22.77
CA GLY A 139 -4.26 2.63 22.98
C GLY A 139 -3.55 2.22 24.26
N ASN A 140 -3.66 0.95 24.61
CA ASN A 140 -2.93 0.30 25.71
C ASN A 140 -3.01 -1.23 25.52
N SER A 141 -2.24 -1.99 26.31
CA SER A 141 -2.19 -3.47 26.25
C SER A 141 -3.53 -4.17 26.45
N GLY A 142 -4.55 -3.50 27.03
CA GLY A 142 -5.87 -4.10 27.24
C GLY A 142 -6.85 -3.94 26.09
N VAL A 143 -6.68 -2.92 25.26
CA VAL A 143 -7.59 -2.58 24.14
C VAL A 143 -6.88 -2.54 22.79
N GLY A 144 -5.55 -2.63 22.75
CA GLY A 144 -4.75 -2.50 21.55
C GLY A 144 -4.60 -1.06 21.08
N LEU A 145 -4.13 -0.90 19.85
CA LEU A 145 -3.88 0.40 19.21
C LEU A 145 -5.19 1.15 18.94
N GLN A 146 -5.25 2.41 19.36
CA GLN A 146 -6.41 3.29 19.15
C GLN A 146 -5.97 4.71 18.85
N TRP A 147 -6.56 5.33 17.83
CA TRP A 147 -6.24 6.67 17.38
C TRP A 147 -7.39 7.64 17.64
N ILE A 148 -7.07 8.79 18.24
CA ILE A 148 -8.00 9.91 18.43
C ILE A 148 -7.50 11.06 17.59
N LEU A 149 -8.35 11.59 16.70
CA LEU A 149 -8.04 12.78 15.92
C LEU A 149 -7.86 13.98 16.87
N GLU A 150 -6.61 14.43 17.05
CA GLU A 150 -6.28 15.56 17.91
C GLU A 150 -6.34 16.88 17.15
N LYS A 151 -5.73 16.92 15.96
CA LYS A 151 -5.74 18.08 15.05
C LYS A 151 -5.98 17.65 13.62
N ASN A 152 -7.00 18.19 12.98
CA ASN A 152 -7.22 17.96 11.55
C ASN A 152 -6.22 18.73 10.68
N LEU A 153 -5.71 19.84 11.19
CA LEU A 153 -4.63 20.65 10.62
C LEU A 153 -3.91 21.39 11.76
N LEU A 154 -2.59 21.38 11.74
CA LEU A 154 -1.78 22.21 12.61
C LEU A 154 -1.79 23.66 12.11
N TYR A 155 -1.80 24.58 13.07
CA TYR A 155 -1.72 26.02 12.82
C TYR A 155 -0.48 26.61 13.49
N SER A 156 0.05 27.65 12.91
CA SER A 156 1.16 28.41 13.47
C SER A 156 0.87 29.92 13.45
N ASP A 157 1.38 30.65 14.44
CA ASP A 157 1.34 32.10 14.45
C ASP A 157 2.49 32.67 13.63
N TYR A 158 2.17 33.30 12.52
CA TYR A 158 3.09 33.99 11.61
C TYR A 158 3.15 35.50 11.97
N ASN A 159 3.70 35.83 13.16
CA ASN A 159 3.79 37.21 13.65
C ASN A 159 2.43 37.93 13.81
N GLY A 160 1.49 37.29 14.47
CA GLY A 160 0.13 37.78 14.71
C GLY A 160 -0.90 37.35 13.68
N MET A 161 -0.53 36.58 12.64
CA MET A 161 -1.43 35.92 11.75
C MET A 161 -1.43 34.40 12.02
N TYR A 162 -2.54 33.92 12.54
CA TYR A 162 -2.72 32.49 12.82
C TYR A 162 -3.20 31.76 11.56
N MET A 163 -2.35 30.96 10.94
CA MET A 163 -2.61 30.27 9.68
C MET A 163 -2.22 28.79 9.76
N GLY A 164 -2.70 27.98 8.83
CA GLY A 164 -2.25 26.59 8.69
C GLY A 164 -0.73 26.51 8.55
N LEU A 165 -0.09 25.66 9.35
CA LEU A 165 1.34 25.35 9.23
C LEU A 165 1.53 24.60 7.90
N TYR A 166 2.17 25.26 6.94
CA TYR A 166 2.29 24.74 5.58
C TYR A 166 3.34 23.63 5.51
N VAL A 167 2.93 22.49 4.99
CA VAL A 167 3.83 21.39 4.57
C VAL A 167 3.24 20.78 3.30
N SER A 168 3.97 20.85 2.21
CA SER A 168 3.54 20.28 0.92
C SER A 168 3.24 18.78 1.04
N SER A 169 2.39 18.23 0.18
CA SER A 169 2.14 16.77 0.13
C SER A 169 3.36 15.96 -0.29
N ALA A 170 4.35 16.61 -0.90
CA ALA A 170 5.61 15.99 -1.30
C ALA A 170 6.64 15.98 -0.16
N ASP A 171 6.59 16.94 0.77
CA ASP A 171 7.62 17.14 1.78
C ASP A 171 7.56 16.11 2.92
N ILE A 172 8.73 15.78 3.47
CA ILE A 172 8.87 15.15 4.78
C ILE A 172 9.46 16.19 5.74
N PRO A 173 8.67 16.79 6.66
CA PRO A 173 9.19 17.69 7.66
C PRO A 173 9.96 16.94 8.74
N ALA A 174 10.90 17.61 9.43
CA ALA A 174 11.42 17.07 10.67
C ALA A 174 10.52 17.50 11.84
N ILE A 175 10.04 16.53 12.62
CA ILE A 175 9.22 16.72 13.82
C ILE A 175 10.06 16.25 14.99
N VAL A 176 10.65 17.19 15.73
CA VAL A 176 11.70 16.90 16.73
C VAL A 176 11.83 18.06 17.69
N ASP A 177 12.30 17.82 18.91
CA ASP A 177 12.65 18.87 19.89
C ASP A 177 13.90 19.62 19.40
N VAL A 178 13.71 20.82 18.84
CA VAL A 178 14.80 21.64 18.25
C VAL A 178 15.53 22.43 19.31
N ASP A 179 14.85 22.86 20.37
CA ASP A 179 15.42 23.78 21.35
C ASP A 179 15.68 23.16 22.73
N GLY A 180 15.45 21.87 22.89
CA GLY A 180 15.81 21.10 24.07
C GLY A 180 14.86 21.25 25.25
N ASP A 181 13.60 21.71 25.02
CA ASP A 181 12.62 21.90 26.07
C ASP A 181 11.65 20.72 26.25
N SER A 182 11.83 19.69 25.43
CA SER A 182 11.13 18.39 25.41
C SER A 182 9.78 18.38 24.71
N ASP A 183 9.25 19.50 24.20
CA ASP A 183 8.10 19.42 23.30
C ASP A 183 8.57 19.31 21.82
N LEU A 184 7.72 18.71 20.96
CA LEU A 184 8.09 18.51 19.58
C LEU A 184 7.80 19.75 18.73
N ASP A 185 8.83 20.24 18.08
CA ASP A 185 8.83 21.34 17.13
C ASP A 185 8.71 20.82 15.68
N ILE A 186 8.55 21.73 14.72
CA ILE A 186 8.50 21.39 13.30
C ILE A 186 9.49 22.24 12.51
N LEU A 187 10.40 21.54 11.78
CA LEU A 187 11.19 22.12 10.71
C LEU A 187 10.58 21.73 9.37
N THR A 188 10.29 22.71 8.54
CA THR A 188 9.73 22.48 7.20
C THR A 188 10.29 23.47 6.20
N PHE A 189 10.30 23.14 4.91
CA PHE A 189 10.65 24.11 3.88
C PHE A 189 9.57 25.18 3.73
N SER A 190 10.00 26.41 3.45
CA SER A 190 9.13 27.52 3.09
C SER A 190 8.31 27.17 1.83
N ILE A 191 7.23 27.90 1.58
CA ILE A 191 6.43 27.74 0.33
C ILE A 191 7.30 27.95 -0.92
N ALA A 192 8.37 28.76 -0.83
CA ALA A 192 9.30 28.98 -1.93
C ALA A 192 10.27 27.80 -2.15
N GLY A 193 10.39 26.90 -1.16
CA GLY A 193 11.21 25.69 -1.25
C GLY A 193 12.72 25.92 -1.09
N ASP A 194 13.16 27.10 -0.67
CA ASP A 194 14.58 27.48 -0.63
C ASP A 194 15.16 27.67 0.78
N HIS A 195 14.31 27.75 1.81
CA HIS A 195 14.71 27.95 3.20
C HIS A 195 13.94 27.01 4.13
N VAL A 196 14.56 26.64 5.26
CA VAL A 196 13.88 25.89 6.33
C VAL A 196 13.26 26.86 7.32
N GLU A 197 11.97 26.73 7.56
CA GLU A 197 11.22 27.43 8.60
C GLU A 197 11.21 26.61 9.89
N TYR A 198 11.38 27.29 11.02
CA TYR A 198 11.29 26.69 12.35
C TYR A 198 10.00 27.17 13.04
N HIS A 199 9.09 26.24 13.23
CA HIS A 199 7.86 26.41 13.98
C HIS A 199 8.04 25.80 15.37
N LYS A 200 8.27 26.67 16.35
CA LYS A 200 8.40 26.27 17.75
C LYS A 200 7.04 25.93 18.33
N ASN A 201 6.94 24.77 18.98
CA ASN A 201 5.82 24.48 19.87
C ASN A 201 5.96 25.33 21.14
N MET A 202 4.88 25.90 21.62
CA MET A 202 4.82 26.76 22.79
C MET A 202 4.12 26.09 23.98
N SER A 203 3.91 24.80 23.90
CA SER A 203 3.20 24.05 24.92
C SER A 203 3.89 24.12 26.26
N LYS A 204 5.20 23.95 26.27
CA LYS A 204 6.04 23.97 27.46
C LYS A 204 6.08 25.35 28.09
N GLU A 205 6.26 26.42 27.31
CA GLU A 205 6.31 27.78 27.80
C GLU A 205 4.98 28.26 28.37
N LEU A 206 3.87 27.89 27.71
CA LEU A 206 2.55 28.38 28.07
C LEU A 206 1.91 27.62 29.22
N TYR A 207 2.16 26.29 29.26
CA TYR A 207 1.42 25.41 30.16
C TYR A 207 2.31 24.53 31.05
N GLY A 208 3.62 24.46 30.80
CA GLY A 208 4.57 23.66 31.59
C GLY A 208 4.50 22.14 31.30
N HIS A 209 3.76 21.72 30.27
CA HIS A 209 3.62 20.35 29.81
C HIS A 209 3.67 20.29 28.27
N CYS A 210 3.71 19.11 27.67
CA CYS A 210 3.84 18.93 26.21
C CYS A 210 2.53 18.53 25.49
N ASP A 211 1.39 18.51 26.21
CA ASP A 211 0.13 17.94 25.67
C ASP A 211 -0.58 18.83 24.64
N SER A 212 -0.04 19.99 24.34
CA SER A 212 -0.65 20.94 23.42
C SER A 212 0.18 21.09 22.15
N LEU A 213 -0.49 21.37 21.06
CA LEU A 213 0.11 21.57 19.74
C LEU A 213 -0.16 23.03 19.32
N ILE A 214 0.66 23.96 19.82
CA ILE A 214 0.54 25.41 19.62
C ILE A 214 1.84 25.94 19.05
N PHE A 215 1.86 26.25 17.77
CA PHE A 215 3.08 26.61 17.08
C PHE A 215 3.16 28.11 16.78
N VAL A 216 4.40 28.64 16.84
CA VAL A 216 4.78 29.96 16.42
C VAL A 216 5.94 29.89 15.45
N LEU A 217 5.84 30.54 14.31
CA LEU A 217 6.97 30.68 13.39
C LEU A 217 8.08 31.50 14.06
N LYS A 218 9.07 30.80 14.60
CA LYS A 218 10.16 31.40 15.39
C LYS A 218 11.29 31.89 14.52
N ASN A 219 11.59 31.16 13.44
CA ASN A 219 12.68 31.53 12.52
C ASN A 219 12.27 31.11 11.09
N LYS A 220 12.32 32.07 10.16
CA LYS A 220 11.99 31.83 8.73
C LYS A 220 13.16 31.25 7.94
N CYS A 221 14.35 31.19 8.52
CA CYS A 221 15.56 30.74 7.85
C CYS A 221 16.47 30.04 8.88
N TRP A 222 15.92 28.98 9.48
CA TRP A 222 16.64 28.19 10.46
C TRP A 222 17.88 27.56 9.86
N GLY A 223 18.96 27.55 10.59
CA GLY A 223 20.25 27.05 10.13
C GLY A 223 21.06 28.03 9.24
N GLY A 224 20.47 29.15 8.81
CA GLY A 224 21.19 30.18 8.04
C GLY A 224 21.76 29.68 6.73
N PHE A 225 21.01 28.97 5.95
CA PHE A 225 21.39 28.47 4.63
C PHE A 225 20.26 28.65 3.61
N ARG A 226 20.60 28.46 2.36
CA ARG A 226 19.65 28.44 1.25
C ARG A 226 19.98 27.29 0.32
N GLU A 227 18.96 26.57 -0.12
CA GLU A 227 19.04 25.62 -1.22
C GLU A 227 18.77 26.35 -2.55
N GLU A 228 19.63 26.12 -3.55
CA GLU A 228 19.49 26.77 -4.85
C GLU A 228 18.33 26.17 -5.65
N VAL A 229 17.52 27.01 -6.25
CA VAL A 229 16.28 26.60 -6.95
C VAL A 229 16.54 25.74 -8.21
N THR A 230 17.69 25.86 -8.83
CA THR A 230 18.06 25.17 -10.10
C THR A 230 19.08 24.05 -9.90
N SER A 231 19.53 23.85 -8.69
CA SER A 231 20.44 22.78 -8.28
C SER A 231 20.21 22.50 -6.80
N ASN A 232 20.60 21.35 -6.28
CA ASN A 232 20.56 21.08 -4.85
C ASN A 232 21.83 21.58 -4.12
N ALA A 233 22.51 22.57 -4.66
CA ALA A 233 23.64 23.20 -4.02
C ALA A 233 23.17 24.02 -2.81
N ILE A 234 23.88 23.88 -1.70
CA ILE A 234 23.58 24.61 -0.48
C ILE A 234 24.52 25.78 -0.34
N THR A 235 23.97 27.00 -0.23
CA THR A 235 24.72 28.22 0.09
C THR A 235 24.56 28.53 1.58
N LEU A 236 25.66 28.50 2.31
CA LEU A 236 25.71 28.91 3.71
C LEU A 236 25.81 30.41 3.80
N PHE A 237 25.06 31.03 4.74
CA PHE A 237 25.09 32.48 4.94
C PHE A 237 26.17 32.90 5.94
N ASP A 238 26.77 34.08 5.74
CA ASP A 238 27.67 34.69 6.69
C ASP A 238 26.91 35.19 7.93
N THR A 239 27.64 35.34 9.06
CA THR A 239 27.12 35.97 10.30
C THR A 239 26.81 37.43 10.05
N GLY A 240 25.56 37.73 9.71
CA GLY A 240 25.12 39.10 9.36
C GLY A 240 24.18 39.15 8.17
N SER A 241 23.95 38.02 7.53
CA SER A 241 22.96 37.91 6.45
C SER A 241 21.55 37.99 6.99
N LEU A 242 20.56 38.24 6.10
CA LEU A 242 19.17 38.57 6.38
C LEU A 242 18.36 37.51 7.16
N CYS A 243 18.94 36.34 7.41
CA CYS A 243 18.33 35.24 8.15
C CYS A 243 18.61 35.25 9.67
N THR A 244 19.15 36.32 10.22
CA THR A 244 19.39 36.42 11.65
C THR A 244 18.16 36.90 12.42
N THR A 245 17.70 36.06 13.31
CA THR A 245 16.90 36.27 14.54
C THR A 245 15.79 37.31 14.54
N GLY A 246 14.57 36.84 14.75
CA GLY A 246 13.49 37.47 15.57
C GLY A 246 12.89 38.81 15.15
N ASN A 247 13.59 39.63 14.41
CA ASN A 247 13.14 40.89 13.82
C ASN A 247 13.57 40.95 12.35
N VAL A 248 13.16 39.98 11.56
CA VAL A 248 13.31 40.07 10.09
C VAL A 248 12.32 41.15 9.65
N PRO A 249 12.76 42.33 9.17
CA PRO A 249 11.92 43.13 8.31
C PRO A 249 11.54 42.23 7.19
N ASN A 250 10.24 42.11 6.91
CA ASN A 250 9.67 41.36 5.80
C ASN A 250 10.68 41.38 4.64
N PRO A 251 11.34 40.25 4.25
CA PRO A 251 12.20 40.30 3.12
C PRO A 251 11.32 40.81 2.01
N GLN A 252 11.66 41.96 1.44
CA GLN A 252 10.98 42.38 0.21
C GLN A 252 11.26 41.22 -0.72
N LEU A 253 10.22 40.43 -0.97
CA LEU A 253 10.25 39.42 -2.03
C LEU A 253 10.95 40.07 -3.19
N PRO A 254 12.05 39.56 -3.71
CA PRO A 254 12.61 40.08 -4.93
C PRO A 254 11.43 40.17 -5.88
N VAL A 255 11.19 41.39 -6.41
CA VAL A 255 10.18 41.57 -7.44
C VAL A 255 10.67 40.69 -8.57
N ILE A 256 10.11 39.49 -8.68
CA ILE A 256 10.35 38.58 -9.78
C ILE A 256 9.74 39.28 -10.98
N THR A 257 10.57 40.06 -11.67
CA THR A 257 10.29 40.42 -13.06
C THR A 257 10.40 39.10 -13.81
N LYS A 258 9.24 38.49 -14.09
CA LYS A 258 9.13 37.25 -14.84
C LYS A 258 10.05 37.34 -16.06
N PRO A 259 11.03 36.43 -16.21
CA PRO A 259 11.43 35.95 -17.51
C PRO A 259 10.34 34.98 -17.96
N GLU A 260 9.96 35.05 -19.21
CA GLU A 260 9.00 34.15 -19.86
C GLU A 260 9.69 32.78 -20.13
N GLU A 261 10.03 32.04 -19.10
CA GLU A 261 10.28 30.59 -19.16
C GLU A 261 9.89 30.08 -17.77
N GLU A 262 9.00 29.09 -17.74
CA GLU A 262 8.55 28.43 -16.53
C GLU A 262 9.73 27.72 -15.85
N GLU A 263 10.46 28.43 -14.99
CA GLU A 263 11.34 27.79 -14.03
C GLU A 263 10.45 26.97 -13.10
N LYS A 264 10.58 25.64 -13.18
CA LYS A 264 9.99 24.75 -12.22
C LYS A 264 10.60 25.07 -10.86
N ALA A 265 9.86 25.77 -10.03
CA ALA A 265 10.21 25.91 -8.62
C ALA A 265 10.36 24.51 -8.02
N HIS A 266 11.42 24.26 -7.26
CA HIS A 266 11.58 23.02 -6.49
C HIS A 266 10.34 22.86 -5.61
N ALA A 267 9.57 21.82 -5.84
CA ALA A 267 8.31 21.59 -5.16
C ALA A 267 8.39 20.35 -4.26
N GLY A 268 9.40 20.28 -3.38
CA GLY A 268 9.46 19.22 -2.39
C GLY A 268 10.87 18.91 -1.88
N SER A 269 10.97 18.75 -0.56
CA SER A 269 12.22 18.36 0.12
C SER A 269 11.93 17.47 1.31
N THR A 270 12.91 16.65 1.68
CA THR A 270 12.85 15.78 2.86
C THR A 270 13.87 16.25 3.89
N LEU A 271 13.47 16.29 5.16
CA LEU A 271 14.31 16.69 6.28
C LEU A 271 14.43 15.57 7.29
N LEU A 272 15.65 15.26 7.71
CA LEU A 272 15.94 14.49 8.91
C LEU A 272 16.88 15.33 9.79
N ALA A 273 16.46 15.64 11.01
CA ALA A 273 17.25 16.41 11.97
C ALA A 273 17.77 15.48 13.08
N VAL A 274 19.09 15.40 13.21
CA VAL A 274 19.79 14.55 14.19
C VAL A 274 21.08 15.25 14.60
N ASP A 275 21.47 15.17 15.88
CA ASP A 275 22.79 15.59 16.36
C ASP A 275 23.81 14.51 16.01
N PHE A 276 24.58 14.73 14.93
CA PHE A 276 25.56 13.76 14.43
C PHE A 276 26.93 13.85 15.07
N ASP A 277 27.22 14.92 15.82
CA ASP A 277 28.54 15.16 16.40
C ASP A 277 28.53 15.33 17.93
N ASN A 278 27.35 15.12 18.55
CA ASN A 278 27.13 15.26 19.98
C ASN A 278 27.42 16.69 20.48
N SER A 279 27.13 17.67 19.64
CA SER A 279 27.27 19.10 20.00
C SER A 279 26.12 19.60 20.87
N GLY A 280 25.02 18.87 20.93
CA GLY A 280 23.79 19.25 21.61
C GLY A 280 22.86 20.11 20.76
N VAL A 281 23.16 20.29 19.47
CA VAL A 281 22.29 20.96 18.48
C VAL A 281 22.07 20.04 17.29
N LEU A 282 20.94 20.22 16.63
CA LEU A 282 20.55 19.36 15.52
C LEU A 282 21.26 19.75 14.22
N ASP A 283 21.84 18.78 13.56
CA ASP A 283 22.30 18.82 12.18
C ASP A 283 21.16 18.40 11.24
N LEU A 284 21.32 18.55 9.92
CA LEU A 284 20.32 18.16 8.93
C LEU A 284 20.86 17.19 7.89
N LEU A 285 20.01 16.24 7.49
CA LEU A 285 20.07 15.62 6.17
C LEU A 285 18.91 16.17 5.33
N ILE A 286 19.22 16.55 4.09
CA ILE A 286 18.28 17.13 3.14
C ILE A 286 18.28 16.29 1.86
N GLY A 287 17.10 15.85 1.43
CA GLY A 287 16.86 15.27 0.11
C GLY A 287 15.97 16.18 -0.73
N ASP A 288 16.30 16.35 -2.00
CA ASP A 288 15.62 17.23 -2.94
C ASP A 288 14.78 16.43 -3.95
N VAL A 289 13.64 16.95 -4.35
CA VAL A 289 12.70 16.31 -5.29
C VAL A 289 13.31 16.01 -6.67
N ALA A 290 14.35 16.75 -7.08
CA ALA A 290 14.94 16.65 -8.41
C ALA A 290 16.30 15.92 -8.41
N TYR A 291 16.85 15.59 -7.23
CA TYR A 291 18.19 15.02 -7.09
C TYR A 291 18.18 13.73 -6.27
N GLY A 292 19.20 12.90 -6.50
CA GLY A 292 19.28 11.55 -5.90
C GLY A 292 20.22 11.41 -4.71
N ASN A 293 20.95 12.47 -4.34
CA ASN A 293 21.89 12.50 -3.22
C ASN A 293 21.28 13.11 -1.97
N LEU A 294 21.90 12.89 -0.82
CA LEU A 294 21.63 13.60 0.42
C LEU A 294 22.71 14.65 0.68
N ASN A 295 22.27 15.86 1.03
CA ASN A 295 23.12 16.89 1.59
C ASN A 295 23.12 16.77 3.13
N LYS A 296 24.29 16.58 3.75
CA LYS A 296 24.45 16.68 5.20
C LYS A 296 24.96 18.06 5.56
N LEU A 297 24.24 18.76 6.43
CA LEU A 297 24.62 20.08 6.97
C LEU A 297 24.93 19.94 8.44
N MET A 298 26.12 20.43 8.84
CA MET A 298 26.55 20.45 10.24
C MET A 298 26.25 21.80 10.87
N ASN A 299 25.60 21.78 12.03
CA ASN A 299 25.28 22.95 12.82
C ASN A 299 26.50 23.41 13.65
N GLY A 300 26.81 24.68 13.57
CA GLY A 300 27.97 25.24 14.30
C GLY A 300 27.65 25.70 15.72
N GLY A 301 26.42 25.52 16.20
CA GLY A 301 26.01 25.86 17.56
C GLY A 301 26.54 24.86 18.61
N SER A 302 26.36 25.20 19.87
CA SER A 302 26.73 24.36 21.01
C SER A 302 25.65 24.32 22.09
N ASN A 303 24.56 25.04 21.89
CA ASN A 303 23.44 25.07 22.83
C ASN A 303 22.12 25.02 22.04
N PRO A 304 21.18 24.16 22.41
CA PRO A 304 19.83 24.19 21.87
C PRO A 304 19.19 25.58 22.04
N ASN A 305 18.14 25.86 21.29
CA ASN A 305 17.40 27.14 21.36
C ASN A 305 18.23 28.40 20.97
N THR A 306 19.30 28.21 20.24
CA THR A 306 20.08 29.32 19.68
C THR A 306 19.88 29.41 18.18
N ASN A 307 20.03 30.62 17.59
CA ASN A 307 20.09 30.78 16.15
C ASN A 307 21.47 30.36 15.65
N SER A 308 21.72 29.07 15.71
CA SER A 308 22.95 28.49 15.20
C SER A 308 22.93 28.45 13.69
N GLN A 309 24.10 28.58 13.08
CA GLN A 309 24.25 28.52 11.64
C GLN A 309 24.87 27.18 11.24
N MET A 310 24.43 26.65 10.12
CA MET A 310 25.15 25.56 9.45
C MET A 310 26.51 26.04 9.01
N VAL A 311 27.57 25.29 9.29
CA VAL A 311 28.97 25.66 9.07
C VAL A 311 29.67 24.82 8.01
N SER A 312 29.10 23.70 7.64
CA SER A 312 29.62 22.85 6.58
C SER A 312 28.52 22.05 5.87
N VAL A 313 28.81 21.65 4.63
CA VAL A 313 27.93 20.83 3.79
C VAL A 313 28.74 19.65 3.27
N ASP A 314 28.19 18.44 3.39
CA ASP A 314 28.65 17.24 2.66
C ASP A 314 27.58 16.83 1.64
N PRO A 315 27.77 17.15 0.35
CA PRO A 315 26.76 16.86 -0.70
C PRO A 315 26.81 15.41 -1.18
N ASN A 316 27.70 14.59 -0.67
CA ASN A 316 27.86 13.19 -1.05
C ASN A 316 27.71 12.27 0.15
N PHE A 317 26.79 12.59 1.04
CA PHE A 317 26.60 11.84 2.29
C PHE A 317 26.04 10.42 2.05
N PRO A 318 26.57 9.41 2.77
CA PRO A 318 27.75 9.39 3.62
C PRO A 318 29.05 9.36 2.77
N SER A 319 29.90 10.38 2.89
CA SER A 319 31.14 10.51 2.11
C SER A 319 32.28 9.55 2.56
N ASN A 320 32.13 8.94 3.74
CA ASN A 320 33.04 7.97 4.31
C ASN A 320 32.74 6.50 3.90
N SER A 321 31.70 6.29 3.10
CA SER A 321 31.24 4.98 2.63
C SER A 321 30.77 5.09 1.18
N VAL A 322 29.87 4.21 0.73
CA VAL A 322 29.18 4.37 -0.54
C VAL A 322 28.18 5.52 -0.37
N SER A 323 28.37 6.62 -1.09
CA SER A 323 27.45 7.75 -1.04
C SER A 323 26.07 7.36 -1.57
N LEU A 324 25.03 7.90 -0.98
CA LEU A 324 23.67 7.68 -1.48
C LEU A 324 23.53 8.28 -2.89
N ASN A 325 22.96 7.50 -3.78
CA ASN A 325 22.67 7.91 -5.14
C ASN A 325 21.42 7.19 -5.63
N LEU A 326 20.28 7.55 -5.05
CA LEU A 326 18.97 7.20 -5.59
C LEU A 326 18.72 8.00 -6.86
N GLN A 327 17.77 7.57 -7.68
CA GLN A 327 17.48 8.31 -8.91
C GLN A 327 16.93 9.70 -8.61
N LEU A 328 15.92 9.80 -7.75
CA LEU A 328 15.30 11.07 -7.38
C LEU A 328 14.75 11.00 -5.95
N PHE A 329 14.76 12.14 -5.29
CA PHE A 329 14.00 12.48 -4.09
C PHE A 329 14.21 11.50 -2.92
N PRO A 330 15.43 11.41 -2.39
CA PRO A 330 15.70 10.55 -1.24
C PRO A 330 15.04 11.08 0.03
N GLY A 331 14.39 10.20 0.77
CA GLY A 331 14.02 10.37 2.17
C GLY A 331 14.98 9.61 3.07
N ALA A 332 15.30 10.16 4.25
CA ALA A 332 16.19 9.55 5.23
C ALA A 332 15.46 9.30 6.56
N PHE A 333 15.71 8.13 7.17
CA PHE A 333 15.07 7.69 8.40
C PHE A 333 16.12 7.09 9.34
N TYR A 334 16.00 7.36 10.65
CA TYR A 334 17.02 7.04 11.64
C TYR A 334 16.44 6.15 12.74
N LEU A 335 16.66 4.82 12.61
CA LEU A 335 16.01 3.76 13.41
C LEU A 335 16.99 2.62 13.70
N ASP A 336 16.83 1.92 14.83
CA ASP A 336 17.56 0.69 15.12
C ASP A 336 16.85 -0.50 14.46
N VAL A 337 17.31 -0.93 13.29
CA VAL A 337 16.65 -2.00 12.52
C VAL A 337 17.42 -3.33 12.53
N ASP A 338 18.52 -3.43 13.27
CA ASP A 338 19.25 -4.68 13.48
C ASP A 338 19.40 -5.06 14.95
N PHE A 339 18.73 -4.30 15.84
CA PHE A 339 18.60 -4.56 17.28
C PHE A 339 19.93 -4.54 18.03
N ASP A 340 20.92 -3.77 17.55
CA ASP A 340 22.22 -3.64 18.20
C ASP A 340 22.25 -2.47 19.23
N GLY A 341 21.11 -1.78 19.42
CA GLY A 341 20.95 -0.65 20.32
C GLY A 341 21.45 0.68 19.74
N LYS A 342 21.80 0.71 18.46
CA LYS A 342 22.25 1.93 17.74
C LYS A 342 21.37 2.14 16.51
N LYS A 343 20.92 3.35 16.33
CA LYS A 343 20.11 3.67 15.17
C LYS A 343 20.92 3.67 13.89
N ASP A 344 20.42 2.94 12.90
CA ASP A 344 20.93 2.91 11.53
C ASP A 344 20.30 4.02 10.70
N LEU A 345 20.86 4.29 9.51
CA LEU A 345 20.26 5.18 8.53
C LEU A 345 19.64 4.38 7.40
N LEU A 346 18.34 4.53 7.23
CA LEU A 346 17.59 4.02 6.08
C LEU A 346 17.34 5.17 5.09
N CYS A 347 17.46 4.89 3.81
CA CYS A 347 17.14 5.84 2.75
C CYS A 347 16.28 5.15 1.69
N SER A 348 15.25 5.85 1.23
CA SER A 348 14.31 5.36 0.23
C SER A 348 13.82 6.51 -0.63
N PRO A 349 13.43 6.31 -1.89
CA PRO A 349 12.84 7.36 -2.70
C PRO A 349 11.52 7.85 -2.11
N ASN A 350 11.30 9.16 -2.13
CA ASN A 350 10.03 9.76 -1.76
C ASN A 350 9.18 10.16 -3.00
N ALA A 351 9.60 9.70 -4.20
CA ALA A 351 9.06 10.06 -5.50
C ALA A 351 8.23 8.92 -6.11
N LYS A 352 6.92 8.96 -5.91
CA LYS A 352 5.98 7.97 -6.48
C LYS A 352 6.07 7.94 -8.02
N GLY A 353 6.39 6.76 -8.58
CA GLY A 353 6.33 6.49 -10.01
C GLY A 353 7.39 7.18 -10.88
N THR A 354 8.39 7.85 -10.28
CA THR A 354 9.43 8.59 -11.00
C THR A 354 10.85 8.28 -10.52
N SER A 355 11.02 7.39 -9.56
CA SER A 355 12.32 6.95 -9.07
C SER A 355 12.42 5.43 -9.11
N GLU A 356 13.59 4.87 -8.79
CA GLU A 356 13.77 3.43 -8.69
C GLU A 356 12.79 2.83 -7.67
N ASN A 357 12.29 1.65 -7.99
CA ASN A 357 11.32 0.91 -7.19
C ASN A 357 11.78 -0.55 -6.94
N GLU A 358 12.97 -0.91 -7.37
CA GLU A 358 13.62 -2.18 -7.12
C GLU A 358 15.02 -1.91 -6.58
N GLN A 359 15.41 -2.56 -5.47
CA GLN A 359 16.66 -2.27 -4.77
C GLN A 359 16.78 -0.81 -4.36
N SER A 360 15.69 -0.25 -3.86
CA SER A 360 15.53 1.19 -3.61
C SER A 360 15.59 1.56 -2.13
N VAL A 361 15.60 0.57 -1.21
CA VAL A 361 15.68 0.82 0.24
C VAL A 361 17.13 0.57 0.71
N TRP A 362 17.88 1.67 0.81
CA TRP A 362 19.29 1.62 1.22
C TRP A 362 19.40 1.61 2.74
N LYS A 363 20.23 0.72 3.27
CA LYS A 363 20.59 0.67 4.70
C LYS A 363 22.07 0.96 4.87
N TYR A 364 22.37 1.90 5.74
CA TYR A 364 23.69 2.18 6.26
C TYR A 364 23.73 1.81 7.74
N LYS A 365 24.53 0.80 8.07
CA LYS A 365 24.71 0.37 9.45
C LYS A 365 25.53 1.38 10.23
N ASN A 366 25.07 1.71 11.44
CA ASN A 366 25.81 2.55 12.36
C ASN A 366 26.91 1.75 13.08
N GLN A 367 28.15 1.86 12.60
CA GLN A 367 29.33 1.26 13.24
C GLN A 367 29.95 2.15 14.32
N GLY A 368 29.40 3.34 14.54
CA GLY A 368 29.83 4.28 15.58
C GLY A 368 29.16 4.01 16.93
N SER A 369 28.73 5.10 17.56
CA SER A 369 27.94 5.08 18.81
C SER A 369 26.59 5.76 18.58
N LEU A 370 25.74 5.80 19.61
CA LEU A 370 24.47 6.53 19.57
C LEU A 370 24.68 8.06 19.40
N THR A 371 25.77 8.59 19.98
CA THR A 371 26.05 10.03 19.98
C THR A 371 27.05 10.47 18.89
N LEU A 372 27.77 9.53 18.26
CA LEU A 372 28.71 9.77 17.17
C LEU A 372 28.50 8.66 16.14
N PRO A 373 27.44 8.70 15.35
CA PRO A 373 27.13 7.68 14.38
C PRO A 373 28.16 7.68 13.23
N ASN A 374 28.48 6.47 12.77
CA ASN A 374 29.36 6.24 11.62
C ASN A 374 28.66 5.29 10.65
N PHE A 375 28.06 5.83 9.61
CA PHE A 375 27.21 5.09 8.67
C PHE A 375 28.04 4.43 7.58
N ILE A 376 27.97 3.09 7.54
CA ILE A 376 28.65 2.26 6.54
C ILE A 376 27.59 1.52 5.72
N TYR A 377 27.68 1.64 4.42
CA TYR A 377 26.76 0.96 3.49
C TYR A 377 26.70 -0.55 3.76
N GLU A 378 25.50 -1.09 3.85
CA GLU A 378 25.27 -2.50 4.04
C GLU A 378 24.52 -3.12 2.86
N THR A 379 23.42 -2.48 2.40
CA THR A 379 22.59 -2.97 1.30
C THR A 379 21.75 -1.85 0.69
N ASP A 380 21.38 -2.01 -0.57
CA ASP A 380 20.41 -1.18 -1.30
C ASP A 380 18.98 -1.78 -1.30
N ALA A 381 18.78 -2.93 -0.67
CA ALA A 381 17.54 -3.68 -0.72
C ALA A 381 17.07 -4.15 0.68
N PHE A 382 17.11 -3.25 1.69
CA PHE A 382 16.63 -3.57 3.04
C PHE A 382 15.15 -3.97 3.00
N LEU A 383 14.80 -5.09 3.61
CA LEU A 383 13.54 -5.83 3.51
C LEU A 383 13.24 -6.37 2.10
N GLN A 384 13.44 -5.60 1.04
CA GLN A 384 13.16 -6.02 -0.34
C GLN A 384 13.92 -7.30 -0.73
N ARG A 385 15.17 -7.47 -0.26
CA ARG A 385 15.97 -8.69 -0.51
C ARG A 385 15.36 -9.95 0.11
N ASP A 386 14.50 -9.79 1.11
CA ASP A 386 13.82 -10.86 1.84
C ASP A 386 12.40 -11.11 1.31
N MET A 387 12.01 -10.49 0.17
CA MET A 387 10.69 -10.58 -0.48
C MET A 387 10.82 -11.03 -1.94
N ILE A 388 9.70 -11.53 -2.50
CA ILE A 388 9.49 -11.49 -3.94
C ILE A 388 9.22 -10.03 -4.29
N GLU A 389 10.10 -9.42 -5.07
CA GLU A 389 10.04 -8.01 -5.41
C GLU A 389 10.63 -7.79 -6.80
N HIS A 390 9.85 -7.22 -7.73
CA HIS A 390 10.20 -7.05 -9.14
C HIS A 390 9.75 -5.72 -9.74
N GLY A 391 9.66 -4.68 -8.95
CA GLY A 391 9.19 -3.36 -9.38
C GLY A 391 7.67 -3.21 -9.23
N ILE A 392 7.00 -2.41 -10.08
CA ILE A 392 5.56 -2.11 -9.95
C ILE A 392 4.71 -3.18 -10.62
N GLY A 393 3.61 -3.56 -9.97
CA GLY A 393 2.50 -4.29 -10.59
C GLY A 393 2.81 -5.76 -10.88
N SER A 394 3.05 -6.56 -9.85
CA SER A 394 3.34 -8.00 -10.00
C SER A 394 2.12 -8.80 -10.48
N VAL A 395 2.38 -9.76 -11.37
CA VAL A 395 1.39 -10.68 -11.92
C VAL A 395 1.90 -12.12 -11.74
N PRO A 396 1.41 -12.85 -10.72
CA PRO A 396 1.79 -14.23 -10.50
C PRO A 396 1.10 -15.17 -11.49
N VAL A 397 1.87 -16.11 -12.07
CA VAL A 397 1.34 -17.17 -12.92
C VAL A 397 2.08 -18.48 -12.63
N PHE A 398 1.36 -19.58 -12.57
CA PHE A 398 1.92 -20.91 -12.35
C PHE A 398 1.84 -21.78 -13.60
N ALA A 399 2.93 -22.50 -13.90
CA ALA A 399 2.95 -23.46 -15.01
C ALA A 399 4.10 -24.47 -14.83
N ASP A 400 3.86 -25.74 -15.13
CA ASP A 400 4.92 -26.74 -15.25
C ASP A 400 5.52 -26.68 -16.66
N VAL A 401 6.48 -25.78 -16.86
CA VAL A 401 7.09 -25.56 -18.19
C VAL A 401 8.17 -26.58 -18.53
N THR A 402 8.60 -27.37 -17.58
CA THR A 402 9.61 -28.45 -17.76
C THR A 402 8.99 -29.84 -17.87
N ASN A 403 7.70 -29.97 -17.63
CA ASN A 403 6.94 -31.21 -17.58
C ASN A 403 7.54 -32.23 -16.57
N ASP A 404 7.94 -31.71 -15.41
CA ASP A 404 8.42 -32.52 -14.30
C ASP A 404 7.33 -32.79 -13.24
N GLY A 405 6.12 -32.31 -13.48
CA GLY A 405 4.94 -32.46 -12.64
C GLY A 405 4.87 -31.46 -11.50
N LEU A 406 5.73 -30.43 -11.48
CA LEU A 406 5.79 -29.40 -10.44
C LEU A 406 5.51 -28.03 -11.06
N PRO A 407 4.42 -27.35 -10.70
CA PRO A 407 4.17 -25.99 -11.16
C PRO A 407 5.28 -25.04 -10.70
N ASP A 408 5.88 -24.33 -11.63
CA ASP A 408 6.84 -23.26 -11.41
C ASP A 408 6.11 -21.91 -11.25
N LEU A 409 6.72 -20.94 -10.56
CA LEU A 409 6.17 -19.61 -10.41
C LEU A 409 6.84 -18.61 -11.37
N PHE A 410 6.02 -17.90 -12.13
CA PHE A 410 6.40 -16.76 -12.96
C PHE A 410 5.80 -15.49 -12.39
N VAL A 411 6.59 -14.43 -12.32
CA VAL A 411 6.13 -13.12 -11.81
C VAL A 411 6.43 -12.05 -12.86
N ALA A 412 5.42 -11.66 -13.61
CA ALA A 412 5.54 -10.53 -14.51
C ALA A 412 5.36 -9.21 -13.72
N ASN A 413 5.90 -8.12 -14.25
CA ASN A 413 5.74 -6.80 -13.69
C ASN A 413 5.12 -5.82 -14.70
N TYR A 414 4.62 -4.70 -14.19
CA TYR A 414 4.23 -3.59 -15.04
C TYR A 414 5.48 -2.91 -15.58
N PHE A 415 6.38 -2.46 -14.70
CA PHE A 415 7.75 -2.11 -15.01
C PHE A 415 8.61 -2.05 -13.73
N ALA A 416 9.91 -2.25 -13.89
CA ALA A 416 10.91 -1.86 -12.91
C ALA A 416 11.56 -0.54 -13.38
N TYR A 417 11.67 0.42 -12.47
CA TYR A 417 12.45 1.64 -12.68
C TYR A 417 13.91 1.39 -12.28
N LYS A 418 14.81 1.58 -13.21
CA LYS A 418 16.25 1.52 -12.97
C LYS A 418 16.84 2.92 -12.78
N PRO A 419 18.01 3.06 -12.12
CA PRO A 419 18.67 4.35 -11.89
C PRO A 419 18.98 5.17 -13.15
N THR A 420 18.81 4.59 -14.33
CA THR A 420 19.06 5.22 -15.64
C THR A 420 17.81 5.82 -16.28
N LEU A 421 16.69 5.93 -15.56
CA LEU A 421 15.37 6.33 -16.09
C LEU A 421 14.79 5.35 -17.12
N LEU A 422 15.32 4.16 -17.23
CA LEU A 422 14.80 3.12 -18.10
C LEU A 422 13.75 2.31 -17.34
N THR A 423 12.55 2.33 -17.87
CA THR A 423 11.49 1.41 -17.43
C THR A 423 11.59 0.10 -18.21
N GLU A 424 11.43 -1.01 -17.52
CA GLU A 424 11.60 -2.35 -18.09
C GLU A 424 10.52 -3.29 -17.59
N SER A 425 9.73 -3.85 -18.52
CA SER A 425 8.81 -4.94 -18.22
C SER A 425 9.48 -6.27 -18.50
N ARG A 426 9.36 -7.21 -17.56
CA ARG A 426 10.01 -8.53 -17.62
C ARG A 426 9.21 -9.57 -16.83
N ILE A 427 9.64 -10.82 -16.92
CA ILE A 427 9.08 -11.92 -16.14
C ILE A 427 10.20 -12.56 -15.34
N ALA A 428 10.07 -12.58 -14.03
CA ALA A 428 10.96 -13.35 -13.16
C ALA A 428 10.51 -14.82 -13.12
N TYR A 429 11.46 -15.73 -13.11
CA TYR A 429 11.23 -17.16 -13.06
C TYR A 429 11.76 -17.77 -11.76
N TYR A 430 10.88 -18.48 -11.08
CA TYR A 430 11.17 -19.26 -9.87
C TYR A 430 10.81 -20.72 -10.14
N LYS A 431 11.82 -21.59 -10.17
CA LYS A 431 11.59 -23.02 -10.33
C LYS A 431 11.10 -23.65 -9.04
N ASN A 432 10.09 -24.50 -9.12
CA ASN A 432 9.72 -25.36 -8.00
C ASN A 432 10.75 -26.48 -7.85
N THR A 433 11.55 -26.41 -6.81
CA THR A 433 12.59 -27.41 -6.48
C THR A 433 12.20 -28.33 -5.33
N GLY A 434 10.97 -28.22 -4.85
CA GLY A 434 10.38 -29.02 -3.80
C GLY A 434 9.71 -30.29 -4.31
N THR A 435 8.53 -30.55 -3.78
CA THR A 435 7.62 -31.63 -4.19
C THR A 435 6.21 -31.07 -4.36
N LEU A 436 5.28 -31.82 -4.92
CA LEU A 436 3.88 -31.41 -5.03
C LEU A 436 3.28 -30.99 -3.66
N ALA A 437 3.50 -31.79 -2.62
CA ALA A 437 2.95 -31.53 -1.29
C ALA A 437 3.81 -30.55 -0.44
N ASN A 438 4.99 -30.18 -0.89
CA ASN A 438 5.86 -29.23 -0.22
C ASN A 438 6.65 -28.46 -1.28
N PRO A 439 6.04 -27.53 -1.97
CA PRO A 439 6.69 -26.72 -2.99
C PRO A 439 7.76 -25.82 -2.37
N VAL A 440 8.82 -25.59 -3.11
CA VAL A 440 9.91 -24.66 -2.78
C VAL A 440 10.28 -23.88 -4.03
N PHE A 441 9.97 -22.61 -4.08
CA PHE A 441 10.27 -21.78 -5.24
C PHE A 441 11.69 -21.23 -5.16
N THR A 442 12.54 -21.67 -6.08
CA THR A 442 13.94 -21.22 -6.17
C THR A 442 14.10 -20.27 -7.34
N PHE A 443 14.53 -19.05 -7.05
CA PHE A 443 14.80 -18.03 -8.07
C PHE A 443 15.85 -18.50 -9.07
N VAL A 444 15.54 -18.37 -10.35
CA VAL A 444 16.40 -18.77 -11.45
C VAL A 444 16.84 -17.57 -12.27
N ASP A 445 15.90 -16.72 -12.69
CA ASP A 445 16.13 -15.64 -13.62
C ASP A 445 15.16 -14.48 -13.36
N ASN A 446 15.64 -13.27 -13.55
CA ASN A 446 14.84 -12.05 -13.41
C ASN A 446 14.25 -11.58 -14.75
N ASP A 447 14.70 -12.12 -15.87
CA ASP A 447 14.28 -11.75 -17.22
C ASP A 447 14.11 -12.99 -18.10
N PHE A 448 13.11 -13.81 -17.76
CA PHE A 448 12.78 -15.04 -18.47
C PHE A 448 12.70 -14.82 -19.99
N LEU A 449 13.42 -15.63 -20.74
CA LEU A 449 13.57 -15.54 -22.21
C LEU A 449 14.22 -14.23 -22.70
N ASN A 450 14.83 -13.44 -21.85
CA ASN A 450 15.38 -12.10 -22.15
C ASN A 450 14.31 -11.17 -22.76
N LEU A 451 13.10 -11.21 -22.21
CA LEU A 451 11.94 -10.47 -22.73
C LEU A 451 12.13 -8.95 -22.67
N SER A 452 12.91 -8.46 -21.71
CA SER A 452 13.26 -7.04 -21.59
C SER A 452 13.94 -6.49 -22.87
N GLN A 453 14.65 -7.34 -23.60
CA GLN A 453 15.35 -6.96 -24.84
C GLN A 453 14.45 -6.99 -26.08
N ALA A 454 13.22 -7.48 -25.96
CA ALA A 454 12.32 -7.68 -27.08
C ALA A 454 11.45 -6.46 -27.42
N ASN A 455 11.62 -5.34 -26.70
CA ASN A 455 10.84 -4.09 -26.85
C ASN A 455 9.34 -4.33 -26.87
N LEU A 456 8.82 -5.00 -25.83
CA LEU A 456 7.42 -5.42 -25.75
C LEU A 456 6.48 -4.35 -25.16
N GLY A 457 6.98 -3.18 -24.84
CA GLY A 457 6.25 -2.17 -24.07
C GLY A 457 6.20 -2.50 -22.58
N PHE A 458 5.23 -1.89 -21.90
CA PHE A 458 5.00 -2.15 -20.48
C PHE A 458 3.91 -3.20 -20.28
N ARG A 459 3.86 -3.76 -19.07
CA ARG A 459 2.78 -4.62 -18.65
C ARG A 459 2.60 -5.85 -19.54
N ILE A 460 3.68 -6.61 -19.75
CA ILE A 460 3.57 -7.90 -20.42
C ILE A 460 2.82 -8.89 -19.53
N MET A 461 1.75 -9.52 -20.07
CA MET A 461 0.86 -10.43 -19.34
C MET A 461 1.01 -11.86 -19.83
N PRO A 462 1.68 -12.74 -19.04
CA PRO A 462 1.85 -14.14 -19.44
C PRO A 462 0.62 -14.99 -19.12
N THR A 463 0.34 -15.95 -19.97
CA THR A 463 -0.48 -17.13 -19.69
C THR A 463 0.16 -18.36 -20.32
N PHE A 464 0.03 -19.50 -19.66
CA PHE A 464 0.58 -20.75 -20.14
C PHE A 464 -0.52 -21.78 -20.35
N GLY A 465 -0.38 -22.64 -21.36
CA GLY A 465 -1.29 -23.75 -21.62
C GLY A 465 -0.78 -24.65 -22.73
N ASP A 466 -1.07 -25.94 -22.64
CA ASP A 466 -0.71 -26.91 -23.69
C ASP A 466 -1.62 -26.73 -24.92
N LEU A 467 -1.09 -26.04 -25.92
CA LEU A 467 -1.75 -25.72 -27.18
C LEU A 467 -1.31 -26.64 -28.35
N THR A 468 -0.39 -27.55 -28.09
CA THR A 468 0.10 -28.51 -29.08
C THR A 468 -0.30 -29.96 -28.77
N GLY A 469 -0.85 -30.21 -27.57
CA GLY A 469 -1.27 -31.53 -27.10
C GLY A 469 -0.10 -32.43 -26.74
N ASP A 470 1.09 -31.86 -26.47
CA ASP A 470 2.29 -32.62 -26.17
C ASP A 470 2.63 -32.65 -24.65
N GLY A 471 1.75 -32.10 -23.83
CA GLY A 471 1.86 -32.06 -22.39
C GLY A 471 2.78 -30.95 -21.85
N ARG A 472 3.28 -30.06 -22.70
CA ARG A 472 4.13 -28.93 -22.31
C ARG A 472 3.39 -27.62 -22.58
N PRO A 473 3.22 -26.76 -21.57
CA PRO A 473 2.49 -25.49 -21.76
C PRO A 473 3.31 -24.52 -22.62
N GLU A 474 2.71 -24.03 -23.69
CA GLU A 474 3.18 -22.89 -24.46
C GLU A 474 2.95 -21.58 -23.69
N LEU A 475 3.72 -20.55 -24.06
CA LEU A 475 3.54 -19.22 -23.52
C LEU A 475 2.83 -18.31 -24.52
N ILE A 476 1.73 -17.67 -24.06
CA ILE A 476 1.15 -16.51 -24.73
C ILE A 476 1.42 -15.28 -23.87
N LEU A 477 1.93 -14.21 -24.50
CA LEU A 477 2.07 -12.89 -23.88
C LEU A 477 1.04 -11.95 -24.47
N GLY A 478 0.27 -11.29 -23.59
CA GLY A 478 -0.49 -10.10 -23.92
C GLY A 478 0.38 -8.86 -23.83
N LEU A 479 0.20 -7.93 -24.76
CA LEU A 479 1.02 -6.74 -24.91
C LEU A 479 0.22 -5.44 -24.72
N GLU A 480 0.94 -4.36 -24.52
CA GLU A 480 0.40 -3.02 -24.35
C GLU A 480 -0.40 -2.54 -25.58
N ASP A 481 0.01 -2.93 -26.78
CA ASP A 481 -0.65 -2.60 -28.03
C ASP A 481 -1.92 -3.42 -28.32
N GLY A 482 -2.34 -4.30 -27.39
CA GLY A 482 -3.52 -5.15 -27.50
C GLY A 482 -3.28 -6.45 -28.27
N THR A 483 -2.09 -6.66 -28.81
CA THR A 483 -1.76 -7.88 -29.58
C THR A 483 -1.23 -9.00 -28.68
N LEU A 484 -1.16 -10.21 -29.23
CA LEU A 484 -0.63 -11.38 -28.53
C LEU A 484 0.65 -11.88 -29.20
N ARG A 485 1.58 -12.39 -28.38
CA ARG A 485 2.73 -13.17 -28.88
C ARG A 485 2.68 -14.59 -28.35
N TYR A 486 2.98 -15.55 -29.20
CA TYR A 486 3.04 -16.96 -28.89
C TYR A 486 4.49 -17.45 -28.95
N TYR A 487 4.88 -18.24 -27.95
CA TYR A 487 6.19 -18.91 -27.88
C TYR A 487 5.97 -20.40 -27.70
N PRO A 488 6.37 -21.25 -28.67
CA PRO A 488 6.24 -22.70 -28.54
C PRO A 488 7.21 -23.23 -27.49
N ASN A 489 6.73 -24.12 -26.63
CA ASN A 489 7.57 -24.81 -25.65
C ASN A 489 8.29 -25.98 -26.30
N GLN A 490 9.61 -25.96 -26.29
CA GLN A 490 10.50 -26.98 -26.87
C GLN A 490 11.33 -27.67 -25.77
N SER A 491 10.93 -27.55 -24.52
CA SER A 491 11.63 -28.15 -23.39
C SER A 491 11.70 -29.68 -23.51
N THR A 492 12.88 -30.22 -23.30
CA THR A 492 13.11 -31.70 -23.31
C THR A 492 13.75 -32.18 -22.02
N GLY A 493 13.92 -31.31 -21.02
CA GLY A 493 14.58 -31.60 -19.76
C GLY A 493 14.27 -30.57 -18.70
N ALA A 494 15.06 -30.55 -17.65
CA ALA A 494 14.84 -29.77 -16.44
C ALA A 494 14.95 -28.24 -16.58
N SER A 495 15.33 -27.74 -17.74
CA SER A 495 15.39 -26.29 -18.03
C SER A 495 14.37 -25.94 -19.14
N PRO A 496 13.58 -24.90 -18.99
CA PRO A 496 12.65 -24.46 -20.01
C PRO A 496 13.37 -23.96 -21.26
N VAL A 497 12.90 -24.38 -22.44
CA VAL A 497 13.39 -23.95 -23.74
C VAL A 497 12.18 -23.57 -24.60
N PHE A 498 12.15 -22.34 -25.05
CA PHE A 498 11.08 -21.86 -25.93
C PHE A 498 11.63 -21.51 -27.31
N GLY A 499 10.82 -21.73 -28.32
CA GLY A 499 11.15 -21.44 -29.73
C GLY A 499 10.97 -19.95 -30.04
N ALA A 500 11.18 -19.61 -31.30
CA ALA A 500 11.04 -18.24 -31.77
C ALA A 500 9.58 -17.74 -31.63
N ALA A 501 9.45 -16.49 -31.24
CA ALA A 501 8.16 -15.84 -31.06
C ALA A 501 7.36 -15.74 -32.37
N GLN A 502 6.07 -16.03 -32.33
CA GLN A 502 5.11 -15.67 -33.35
C GLN A 502 4.40 -14.36 -32.92
N THR A 503 4.61 -13.29 -33.63
CA THR A 503 4.00 -11.99 -33.35
C THR A 503 2.58 -11.95 -33.93
N GLN A 504 1.71 -11.14 -33.29
CA GLN A 504 0.30 -11.01 -33.72
C GLN A 504 -0.38 -12.37 -33.85
N TYR A 505 -0.27 -13.18 -32.79
CA TYR A 505 -0.75 -14.55 -32.79
C TYR A 505 -2.21 -14.65 -33.22
N GLN A 506 -2.46 -15.40 -34.30
CA GLN A 506 -3.76 -15.58 -34.96
C GLN A 506 -4.48 -14.26 -35.36
N GLY A 507 -3.76 -13.14 -35.42
CA GLY A 507 -4.33 -11.84 -35.76
C GLY A 507 -5.24 -11.24 -34.66
N ILE A 508 -5.16 -11.77 -33.43
CA ILE A 508 -5.93 -11.27 -32.28
C ILE A 508 -5.36 -9.93 -31.84
N ASP A 509 -6.25 -8.93 -31.79
CA ASP A 509 -5.99 -7.58 -31.32
C ASP A 509 -7.24 -7.12 -30.53
N VAL A 510 -7.07 -6.89 -29.23
CA VAL A 510 -8.15 -6.46 -28.32
C VAL A 510 -8.18 -4.94 -28.11
N GLY A 511 -7.33 -4.22 -28.84
CA GLY A 511 -7.24 -2.75 -28.78
C GLY A 511 -6.05 -2.27 -27.97
N GLN A 512 -6.04 -2.43 -26.66
CA GLN A 512 -4.92 -2.04 -25.79
C GLN A 512 -4.84 -2.91 -24.53
N PHE A 513 -3.61 -3.17 -24.08
CA PHE A 513 -3.30 -3.85 -22.81
C PHE A 513 -3.98 -5.21 -22.69
N ALA A 514 -3.64 -6.12 -23.60
CA ALA A 514 -4.15 -7.49 -23.55
C ALA A 514 -3.71 -8.21 -22.25
N ALA A 515 -4.67 -8.75 -21.51
CA ALA A 515 -4.45 -9.61 -20.35
C ALA A 515 -5.07 -11.00 -20.60
N PRO A 516 -4.33 -11.91 -21.26
CA PRO A 516 -4.86 -13.21 -21.66
C PRO A 516 -4.86 -14.21 -20.51
N GLN A 517 -5.84 -15.11 -20.54
CA GLN A 517 -5.85 -16.38 -19.80
C GLN A 517 -6.27 -17.51 -20.72
N LEU A 518 -5.50 -18.59 -20.73
CA LEU A 518 -5.91 -19.87 -21.33
C LEU A 518 -6.67 -20.69 -20.30
N PHE A 519 -7.91 -21.07 -20.62
CA PHE A 519 -8.77 -21.86 -19.72
C PHE A 519 -9.87 -22.56 -20.53
N ASP A 520 -10.15 -23.84 -20.23
CA ASP A 520 -11.28 -24.55 -20.81
C ASP A 520 -12.60 -24.07 -20.19
N LEU A 521 -13.14 -22.97 -20.75
CA LEU A 521 -14.29 -22.27 -20.16
C LEU A 521 -15.61 -22.98 -20.42
N ASN A 522 -15.75 -23.60 -21.60
CA ASN A 522 -16.98 -24.28 -22.04
C ASN A 522 -17.03 -25.75 -21.65
N LYS A 523 -15.98 -26.29 -21.01
CA LYS A 523 -15.83 -27.70 -20.58
C LYS A 523 -15.82 -28.72 -21.74
N ASP A 524 -15.25 -28.34 -22.87
CA ASP A 524 -15.07 -29.27 -24.00
C ASP A 524 -13.70 -29.98 -24.03
N ASN A 525 -12.86 -29.74 -23.01
CA ASN A 525 -11.48 -30.21 -22.83
C ASN A 525 -10.48 -29.62 -23.84
N VAL A 526 -10.79 -28.47 -24.40
CA VAL A 526 -9.88 -27.69 -25.23
C VAL A 526 -9.71 -26.30 -24.58
N LEU A 527 -8.49 -25.82 -24.53
CA LEU A 527 -8.24 -24.50 -23.94
C LEU A 527 -8.80 -23.38 -24.83
N ASP A 528 -9.68 -22.59 -24.27
CA ASP A 528 -10.16 -21.35 -24.83
C ASP A 528 -9.23 -20.18 -24.41
N LEU A 529 -9.46 -19.00 -24.94
CA LEU A 529 -8.71 -17.79 -24.62
C LEU A 529 -9.67 -16.68 -24.15
N ILE A 530 -9.46 -16.22 -22.93
CA ILE A 530 -10.16 -15.06 -22.37
C ILE A 530 -9.16 -13.92 -22.29
N VAL A 531 -9.50 -12.73 -22.75
CA VAL A 531 -8.58 -11.59 -22.78
C VAL A 531 -9.26 -10.37 -22.16
N GLY A 532 -8.69 -9.90 -21.05
CA GLY A 532 -9.03 -8.58 -20.51
C GLY A 532 -8.39 -7.49 -21.36
N GLU A 533 -9.06 -6.35 -21.50
CA GLU A 533 -8.55 -5.23 -22.27
C GLU A 533 -8.71 -3.89 -21.51
N LYS A 534 -8.04 -2.85 -21.95
CA LYS A 534 -7.91 -1.58 -21.23
C LYS A 534 -9.23 -0.98 -20.76
N THR A 535 -10.29 -1.02 -21.60
CA THR A 535 -11.53 -0.29 -21.29
C THR A 535 -12.37 -0.93 -20.20
N GLY A 536 -12.06 -2.19 -19.83
CA GLY A 536 -12.70 -2.83 -18.68
C GLY A 536 -13.48 -4.10 -19.00
N THR A 537 -13.55 -4.52 -20.27
CA THR A 537 -14.28 -5.72 -20.69
C THR A 537 -13.38 -6.95 -20.80
N LEU A 538 -14.02 -8.12 -20.82
CA LEU A 538 -13.37 -9.39 -21.13
C LEU A 538 -13.84 -9.88 -22.50
N GLN A 539 -12.93 -10.16 -23.40
CA GLN A 539 -13.21 -10.77 -24.70
C GLN A 539 -13.02 -12.29 -24.62
N TYR A 540 -14.00 -13.06 -25.07
CA TYR A 540 -13.96 -14.51 -25.09
C TYR A 540 -13.75 -15.04 -26.52
N PHE A 541 -12.63 -15.73 -26.71
CA PHE A 541 -12.28 -16.41 -27.95
C PHE A 541 -12.37 -17.91 -27.72
N GLN A 542 -13.40 -18.55 -28.27
CA GLN A 542 -13.55 -19.99 -28.22
C GLN A 542 -12.54 -20.67 -29.17
N ASN A 543 -11.92 -21.72 -28.69
CA ASN A 543 -11.10 -22.59 -29.55
C ASN A 543 -11.99 -23.52 -30.37
N THR A 544 -12.18 -23.21 -31.63
CA THR A 544 -12.96 -24.03 -32.59
C THR A 544 -12.11 -25.06 -33.32
N GLY A 545 -10.82 -25.15 -33.02
CA GLY A 545 -9.86 -26.09 -33.54
C GLY A 545 -9.81 -27.39 -32.73
N THR A 546 -8.61 -27.87 -32.46
CA THR A 546 -8.36 -29.04 -31.61
C THR A 546 -7.34 -28.69 -30.54
N ALA A 547 -7.16 -29.54 -29.52
CA ALA A 547 -6.13 -29.36 -28.50
C ALA A 547 -4.71 -29.22 -29.11
N ALA A 548 -4.43 -29.84 -30.25
CA ALA A 548 -3.11 -29.80 -30.91
C ALA A 548 -2.99 -28.71 -32.00
N LEU A 549 -4.09 -28.17 -32.47
CA LEU A 549 -4.15 -27.13 -33.51
C LEU A 549 -5.26 -26.13 -33.16
N PRO A 550 -5.01 -25.22 -32.24
CA PRO A 550 -6.02 -24.27 -31.78
C PRO A 550 -6.38 -23.26 -32.87
N THR A 551 -7.64 -22.92 -32.93
CA THR A 551 -8.19 -21.84 -33.76
C THR A 551 -9.13 -21.01 -32.94
N PHE A 552 -8.68 -19.85 -32.51
CA PHE A 552 -9.44 -18.96 -31.64
C PHE A 552 -10.38 -18.07 -32.47
N SER A 553 -11.65 -18.09 -32.12
CA SER A 553 -12.70 -17.28 -32.77
C SER A 553 -13.44 -16.48 -31.72
N LEU A 554 -13.54 -15.15 -31.91
CA LEU A 554 -14.26 -14.26 -30.99
C LEU A 554 -15.76 -14.67 -30.98
N VAL A 555 -16.24 -15.03 -29.79
CA VAL A 555 -17.63 -15.39 -29.53
C VAL A 555 -18.36 -14.31 -28.76
N ASP A 556 -17.70 -13.69 -27.79
CA ASP A 556 -18.25 -12.63 -26.98
C ASP A 556 -17.19 -11.53 -26.72
N ALA A 557 -17.55 -10.28 -26.97
CA ALA A 557 -16.68 -9.12 -26.74
C ALA A 557 -16.86 -8.50 -25.34
N ALA A 558 -17.82 -9.02 -24.55
CA ALA A 558 -18.12 -8.54 -23.19
C ALA A 558 -18.57 -9.69 -22.29
N LEU A 559 -17.74 -10.73 -22.20
CA LEU A 559 -18.02 -11.99 -21.51
C LEU A 559 -18.61 -11.76 -20.12
N GLY A 560 -19.75 -12.42 -19.87
CA GLY A 560 -20.45 -12.37 -18.59
C GLY A 560 -20.98 -10.98 -18.23
N GLY A 561 -21.07 -10.04 -19.17
CA GLY A 561 -21.45 -8.66 -18.92
C GLY A 561 -20.49 -7.90 -18.02
N ILE A 562 -19.23 -8.36 -17.93
CA ILE A 562 -18.21 -7.73 -17.10
C ILE A 562 -17.74 -6.46 -17.80
N ASP A 563 -17.90 -5.33 -17.10
CA ASP A 563 -17.43 -4.01 -17.50
C ASP A 563 -16.90 -3.30 -16.26
N ILE A 564 -15.57 -3.26 -16.12
CA ILE A 564 -14.90 -2.69 -14.96
C ILE A 564 -14.60 -1.23 -15.24
N VAL A 565 -15.52 -0.37 -14.82
CA VAL A 565 -15.32 1.08 -14.82
C VAL A 565 -14.92 1.51 -13.42
N THR A 566 -13.81 2.24 -13.32
CA THR A 566 -13.31 2.81 -12.05
C THR A 566 -13.49 4.33 -12.04
N SER A 567 -12.75 5.06 -11.21
CA SER A 567 -12.69 6.53 -11.28
C SER A 567 -12.07 7.07 -12.57
N THR A 568 -11.38 6.20 -13.30
CA THR A 568 -10.92 6.44 -14.68
C THR A 568 -11.73 5.58 -15.64
N PRO A 569 -11.82 5.95 -16.94
CA PRO A 569 -12.50 5.11 -17.94
C PRO A 569 -11.79 3.78 -18.21
N ASP A 570 -10.59 3.59 -17.68
CA ASP A 570 -9.73 2.44 -17.92
C ASP A 570 -9.83 1.44 -16.77
N GLY A 571 -10.33 0.24 -17.02
CA GLY A 571 -10.53 -0.81 -16.01
C GLY A 571 -9.36 -1.78 -15.86
N PHE A 572 -8.67 -2.10 -16.95
CA PHE A 572 -7.55 -3.05 -17.02
C PHE A 572 -7.83 -4.37 -16.29
N PRO A 573 -8.92 -5.10 -16.61
CA PRO A 573 -9.22 -6.36 -15.97
C PRO A 573 -8.14 -7.40 -16.24
N GLN A 574 -7.78 -8.11 -15.20
CA GLN A 574 -6.89 -9.27 -15.26
C GLN A 574 -7.68 -10.51 -14.85
N PRO A 575 -8.20 -11.28 -15.82
CA PRO A 575 -9.05 -12.41 -15.53
C PRO A 575 -8.25 -13.59 -14.98
N HIS A 576 -8.83 -14.25 -13.98
CA HIS A 576 -8.39 -15.55 -13.54
C HIS A 576 -9.61 -16.44 -13.28
N PHE A 577 -9.94 -17.28 -14.27
CA PHE A 577 -10.94 -18.34 -14.15
C PHE A 577 -10.29 -19.57 -13.55
N PHE A 578 -10.99 -20.22 -12.63
CA PHE A 578 -10.51 -21.45 -12.01
C PHE A 578 -11.66 -22.39 -11.72
N ARG A 579 -11.35 -23.66 -11.50
CA ARG A 579 -12.34 -24.69 -11.23
C ARG A 579 -12.16 -25.27 -9.85
N TRP A 580 -13.23 -25.28 -9.07
CA TRP A 580 -13.25 -25.88 -7.74
C TRP A 580 -14.46 -26.78 -7.60
N GLN A 581 -14.25 -28.06 -7.25
CA GLN A 581 -15.31 -29.06 -7.13
C GLN A 581 -16.24 -29.09 -8.35
N ASP A 582 -15.65 -29.11 -9.57
CA ASP A 582 -16.33 -29.09 -10.88
C ASP A 582 -17.14 -27.82 -11.19
N THR A 583 -17.08 -26.79 -10.35
CA THR A 583 -17.72 -25.50 -10.59
C THR A 583 -16.70 -24.47 -11.04
N THR A 584 -17.05 -23.68 -12.05
CA THR A 584 -16.20 -22.60 -12.57
C THR A 584 -16.49 -21.31 -11.82
N TYR A 585 -15.42 -20.66 -11.39
CA TYR A 585 -15.42 -19.35 -10.74
C TYR A 585 -14.46 -18.42 -11.47
N ALA A 586 -14.58 -17.10 -11.23
CA ALA A 586 -13.62 -16.12 -11.71
C ALA A 586 -13.27 -15.11 -10.61
N MET A 587 -11.99 -14.83 -10.45
CA MET A 587 -11.48 -13.68 -9.72
C MET A 587 -10.82 -12.73 -10.71
N ILE A 588 -11.18 -11.46 -10.65
CA ILE A 588 -10.70 -10.46 -11.60
C ILE A 588 -10.07 -9.32 -10.83
N GLY A 589 -8.75 -9.20 -11.00
CA GLY A 589 -8.01 -8.03 -10.58
C GLY A 589 -8.22 -6.87 -11.55
N ALA A 590 -7.95 -5.64 -11.13
CA ALA A 590 -8.15 -4.45 -11.96
C ALA A 590 -7.26 -3.27 -11.54
N TYR A 591 -7.37 -2.18 -12.32
CA TYR A 591 -6.64 -0.93 -12.07
C TYR A 591 -6.88 -0.34 -10.67
N ASP A 592 -8.06 -0.50 -10.12
CA ASP A 592 -8.42 0.02 -8.79
C ASP A 592 -7.85 -0.78 -7.61
N GLY A 593 -7.00 -1.79 -7.88
CA GLY A 593 -6.38 -2.64 -6.88
C GLY A 593 -7.35 -3.56 -6.13
N LYS A 594 -8.60 -3.65 -6.57
CA LYS A 594 -9.65 -4.43 -5.93
C LYS A 594 -9.93 -5.69 -6.73
N ILE A 595 -10.19 -6.78 -6.01
CA ILE A 595 -10.52 -8.07 -6.62
C ILE A 595 -12.03 -8.23 -6.66
N ARG A 596 -12.55 -8.65 -7.80
CA ARG A 596 -13.96 -9.01 -8.04
C ARG A 596 -14.09 -10.52 -8.13
N PHE A 597 -15.00 -11.10 -7.38
CA PHE A 597 -15.25 -12.53 -7.35
C PHE A 597 -16.61 -12.83 -7.97
N TYR A 598 -16.62 -13.69 -8.99
CA TYR A 598 -17.81 -14.08 -9.75
C TYR A 598 -18.08 -15.58 -9.66
N ASP A 599 -19.36 -15.95 -9.67
CA ASP A 599 -19.86 -17.33 -9.81
C ASP A 599 -20.99 -17.42 -10.85
N SER A 600 -21.68 -18.54 -10.89
CA SER A 600 -22.78 -18.83 -11.83
C SER A 600 -22.34 -18.72 -13.30
N ILE A 601 -21.14 -19.23 -13.60
CA ILE A 601 -20.51 -19.14 -14.92
C ILE A 601 -20.92 -20.35 -15.79
N ASP A 602 -20.94 -21.55 -15.19
CA ASP A 602 -21.26 -22.79 -15.90
C ASP A 602 -22.67 -22.74 -16.48
N ASN A 603 -22.80 -23.06 -17.78
CA ASN A 603 -24.04 -22.98 -18.57
C ASN A 603 -24.63 -21.56 -18.74
N HIS A 604 -23.91 -20.51 -18.37
CA HIS A 604 -24.34 -19.10 -18.44
C HIS A 604 -23.36 -18.24 -19.23
N LEU A 605 -22.57 -18.82 -20.15
CA LEU A 605 -21.56 -18.09 -20.92
C LEU A 605 -22.12 -16.96 -21.78
N ASN A 606 -23.41 -17.00 -22.13
CA ASN A 606 -24.11 -15.96 -22.88
C ASN A 606 -24.92 -14.99 -21.97
N ASP A 607 -24.81 -15.16 -20.66
CA ASP A 607 -25.56 -14.38 -19.67
C ASP A 607 -24.61 -13.51 -18.84
N THR A 608 -25.14 -12.65 -17.98
CA THR A 608 -24.35 -11.90 -17.01
C THR A 608 -23.94 -12.80 -15.85
N PHE A 609 -22.64 -12.81 -15.50
CA PHE A 609 -22.12 -13.55 -14.36
C PHE A 609 -22.53 -12.88 -13.05
N ASN A 610 -22.69 -13.67 -12.00
CA ASN A 610 -23.08 -13.15 -10.69
C ASN A 610 -21.87 -12.67 -9.91
N LEU A 611 -21.80 -11.35 -9.62
CA LEU A 611 -20.78 -10.76 -8.76
C LEU A 611 -21.07 -11.12 -7.30
N ARG A 612 -20.27 -12.01 -6.72
CA ARG A 612 -20.42 -12.53 -5.35
C ARG A 612 -19.84 -11.62 -4.29
N ALA A 613 -18.67 -11.03 -4.56
CA ALA A 613 -18.00 -10.16 -3.61
C ALA A 613 -17.19 -9.06 -4.33
N PHE A 614 -17.24 -7.86 -3.76
CA PHE A 614 -16.44 -6.70 -4.20
C PHE A 614 -16.32 -5.66 -3.07
N PRO A 615 -15.12 -5.24 -2.65
CA PRO A 615 -13.85 -5.94 -2.92
C PRO A 615 -13.81 -7.31 -2.22
N PHE A 616 -13.23 -8.30 -2.89
CA PHE A 616 -13.11 -9.63 -2.30
C PHE A 616 -12.19 -9.60 -1.07
N LEU A 617 -12.61 -10.22 0.04
CA LEU A 617 -11.95 -10.19 1.36
C LEU A 617 -11.70 -8.76 1.92
N GLY A 618 -12.36 -7.73 1.37
CA GLY A 618 -12.10 -6.35 1.77
C GLY A 618 -10.73 -5.82 1.35
N MET A 619 -9.98 -6.55 0.51
CA MET A 619 -8.63 -6.16 0.10
C MET A 619 -8.65 -4.93 -0.81
N GLU A 620 -7.92 -3.89 -0.41
CA GLU A 620 -7.64 -2.69 -1.19
C GLU A 620 -6.13 -2.57 -1.37
N LEU A 621 -5.62 -3.00 -2.53
CA LEU A 621 -4.18 -3.18 -2.78
C LEU A 621 -3.54 -1.98 -3.50
N GLY A 622 -4.25 -0.87 -3.53
CA GLY A 622 -3.80 0.36 -4.17
C GLY A 622 -4.15 0.41 -5.65
N SER A 623 -3.33 -0.16 -6.52
CA SER A 623 -3.55 -0.19 -7.95
C SER A 623 -3.10 -1.54 -8.53
N PHE A 624 -3.65 -1.91 -9.71
CA PHE A 624 -3.17 -3.03 -10.52
C PHE A 624 -3.09 -4.38 -9.79
N SER A 625 -4.18 -4.83 -9.19
CA SER A 625 -4.24 -6.19 -8.65
C SER A 625 -4.28 -7.24 -9.75
N ALA A 626 -3.59 -8.36 -9.52
CA ALA A 626 -3.62 -9.57 -10.32
C ALA A 626 -3.74 -10.79 -9.41
N VAL A 627 -4.39 -11.84 -9.86
CA VAL A 627 -4.61 -13.02 -9.03
C VAL A 627 -4.23 -14.31 -9.76
N ALA A 628 -3.76 -15.29 -8.99
CA ALA A 628 -3.68 -16.68 -9.40
C ALA A 628 -4.27 -17.55 -8.29
N VAL A 629 -5.13 -18.50 -8.66
CA VAL A 629 -5.83 -19.40 -7.74
C VAL A 629 -5.62 -20.83 -8.20
N ASP A 630 -5.00 -21.65 -7.36
CA ASP A 630 -4.82 -23.08 -7.61
C ASP A 630 -4.54 -23.79 -6.28
N ASP A 631 -4.55 -25.12 -6.27
CA ASP A 631 -4.09 -25.96 -5.16
C ASP A 631 -2.62 -26.34 -5.43
N ILE A 632 -1.70 -25.43 -5.10
CA ILE A 632 -0.29 -25.52 -5.49
C ILE A 632 0.48 -26.57 -4.68
N ASP A 633 0.07 -26.80 -3.43
CA ASP A 633 0.71 -27.79 -2.55
C ASP A 633 -0.09 -29.09 -2.40
N HIS A 634 -1.18 -29.22 -3.18
CA HIS A 634 -2.02 -30.41 -3.29
C HIS A 634 -2.57 -30.89 -1.93
N ASP A 635 -2.88 -29.97 -1.06
CA ASP A 635 -3.48 -30.24 0.25
C ASP A 635 -5.03 -30.25 0.21
N SER A 636 -5.61 -30.07 -0.97
CA SER A 636 -7.05 -29.96 -1.25
C SER A 636 -7.68 -28.66 -0.77
N ARG A 637 -6.88 -27.62 -0.56
CA ARG A 637 -7.30 -26.24 -0.34
C ARG A 637 -6.79 -25.37 -1.49
N LEU A 638 -7.50 -24.31 -1.81
CA LEU A 638 -7.03 -23.37 -2.82
C LEU A 638 -6.01 -22.41 -2.20
N ASP A 639 -4.93 -22.17 -2.92
CA ASP A 639 -4.03 -21.05 -2.69
C ASP A 639 -4.48 -19.87 -3.53
N LEU A 640 -4.52 -18.69 -2.95
CA LEU A 640 -4.75 -17.43 -3.65
C LEU A 640 -3.48 -16.59 -3.57
N TYR A 641 -2.86 -16.36 -4.71
CA TYR A 641 -1.72 -15.47 -4.86
C TYR A 641 -2.21 -14.15 -5.43
N VAL A 642 -1.89 -13.07 -4.74
CA VAL A 642 -2.34 -11.71 -5.13
C VAL A 642 -1.13 -10.85 -5.39
N GLY A 643 -0.93 -10.52 -6.65
CA GLY A 643 0.03 -9.53 -7.09
C GLY A 643 -0.54 -8.12 -6.98
N GLN A 644 0.31 -7.14 -6.77
CA GLN A 644 -0.08 -5.77 -6.49
C GLN A 644 0.95 -4.75 -6.97
N ASP A 645 0.54 -3.47 -6.87
CA ASP A 645 1.33 -2.32 -7.30
C ASP A 645 2.69 -2.19 -6.61
N LEU A 646 2.85 -2.71 -5.38
CA LEU A 646 4.13 -2.67 -4.64
C LEU A 646 5.17 -3.70 -5.14
N GLY A 647 4.87 -4.45 -6.18
CA GLY A 647 5.84 -5.33 -6.86
C GLY A 647 6.00 -6.72 -6.28
N GLY A 648 5.40 -7.00 -5.14
CA GLY A 648 5.43 -8.31 -4.51
C GLY A 648 4.08 -9.04 -4.55
N ILE A 649 4.02 -10.16 -3.87
CA ILE A 649 2.86 -11.07 -3.88
C ILE A 649 2.42 -11.36 -2.45
N PHE A 650 1.10 -11.35 -2.21
CA PHE A 650 0.50 -11.99 -1.04
C PHE A 650 0.10 -13.42 -1.38
N ARG A 651 0.36 -14.34 -0.45
CA ARG A 651 -0.21 -15.68 -0.50
C ARG A 651 -1.22 -15.86 0.62
N LEU A 652 -2.42 -16.32 0.24
CA LEU A 652 -3.48 -16.68 1.17
C LEU A 652 -3.94 -18.11 0.87
N GLU A 653 -4.41 -18.81 1.88
CA GLU A 653 -4.87 -20.19 1.79
C GLU A 653 -6.33 -20.32 2.19
N HIS A 654 -7.09 -21.10 1.43
CA HIS A 654 -8.51 -21.32 1.64
C HIS A 654 -8.78 -22.16 2.90
N GLU A 655 -9.65 -21.67 3.77
CA GLU A 655 -10.15 -22.44 4.91
C GLU A 655 -11.28 -23.36 4.50
N VAL A 656 -11.00 -24.64 4.33
CA VAL A 656 -12.01 -25.67 4.06
C VAL A 656 -12.74 -26.04 5.36
N GLY A 657 -14.05 -25.86 5.38
CA GLY A 657 -14.93 -26.41 6.41
C GLY A 657 -15.09 -25.57 7.68
N SER A 658 -14.71 -24.32 7.68
CA SER A 658 -15.20 -23.38 8.66
C SER A 658 -16.67 -23.08 8.35
N ASN A 659 -17.58 -23.88 8.96
CA ASN A 659 -18.96 -23.44 9.24
C ASN A 659 -18.96 -22.27 10.25
N LEU A 660 -17.92 -21.47 10.26
CA LEU A 660 -17.97 -20.15 10.82
C LEU A 660 -18.82 -19.35 9.87
N SER A 661 -20.09 -19.22 10.23
CA SER A 661 -20.86 -18.06 9.86
C SER A 661 -20.02 -16.84 10.21
N GLN A 662 -19.13 -16.41 9.35
CA GLN A 662 -18.99 -14.98 9.26
C GLN A 662 -20.39 -14.51 8.98
N THR A 663 -21.01 -13.92 9.98
CA THR A 663 -21.90 -12.84 9.68
C THR A 663 -21.18 -12.06 8.60
N GLU A 664 -21.67 -12.18 7.32
CA GLU A 664 -21.49 -11.06 6.41
C GLU A 664 -21.52 -9.82 7.28
N LEU A 665 -20.53 -8.95 7.15
CA LEU A 665 -20.83 -7.55 7.32
C LEU A 665 -21.76 -7.22 6.14
N VAL A 666 -22.96 -7.80 6.15
CA VAL A 666 -24.13 -7.18 5.55
C VAL A 666 -24.11 -5.83 6.22
N GLU A 667 -23.77 -4.80 5.47
CA GLU A 667 -24.01 -3.45 5.97
C GLU A 667 -25.42 -3.51 6.53
N PRO A 668 -25.61 -3.29 7.82
CA PRO A 668 -26.91 -3.57 8.41
C PRO A 668 -27.90 -2.75 7.64
N THR A 669 -28.91 -3.40 7.03
CA THR A 669 -29.98 -2.68 6.37
C THR A 669 -30.66 -1.89 7.47
N ILE A 670 -30.30 -0.60 7.57
CA ILE A 670 -30.78 0.27 8.64
C ILE A 670 -31.84 1.17 8.06
N THR A 671 -33.00 1.16 8.68
CA THR A 671 -34.09 2.07 8.36
C THR A 671 -34.36 3.00 9.53
N LEU A 672 -34.54 4.27 9.22
CA LEU A 672 -34.80 5.35 10.17
C LEU A 672 -36.18 5.93 9.94
N TYR A 673 -37.08 5.80 10.93
CA TYR A 673 -38.44 6.35 10.81
C TYR A 673 -39.03 6.72 12.18
N PRO A 674 -39.92 7.72 12.22
CA PRO A 674 -40.22 8.65 11.15
C PRO A 674 -39.06 9.61 10.91
N ASN A 675 -38.77 9.92 9.65
CA ASN A 675 -37.72 10.88 9.31
C ASN A 675 -38.22 11.75 8.14
N PRO A 676 -38.53 13.04 8.36
CA PRO A 676 -38.36 13.86 9.57
C PRO A 676 -39.13 13.42 10.81
N THR A 677 -38.58 13.74 11.98
CA THR A 677 -39.22 13.44 13.28
C THR A 677 -39.40 14.68 14.17
N ARG A 678 -40.36 14.62 15.10
CA ARG A 678 -40.56 15.68 16.13
C ARG A 678 -40.07 15.27 17.51
N ASN A 679 -40.20 14.01 17.90
CA ASN A 679 -39.91 13.56 19.26
C ASN A 679 -38.93 12.40 19.28
N ASP A 680 -39.20 11.33 18.54
CA ASP A 680 -38.46 10.09 18.61
C ASP A 680 -38.09 9.62 17.21
N ILE A 681 -36.97 8.92 17.07
CA ILE A 681 -36.63 8.21 15.85
C ILE A 681 -36.44 6.72 16.15
N THR A 682 -37.05 5.90 15.37
CA THR A 682 -36.84 4.45 15.44
C THR A 682 -35.79 4.04 14.45
N VAL A 683 -34.79 3.32 14.95
CA VAL A 683 -33.72 2.66 14.18
C VAL A 683 -34.09 1.19 14.12
N ASN A 684 -34.29 0.66 12.93
CA ASN A 684 -34.52 -0.75 12.71
C ASN A 684 -33.40 -1.31 11.84
N ALA A 685 -32.73 -2.34 12.30
CA ALA A 685 -31.55 -2.91 11.68
C ALA A 685 -31.63 -4.44 11.59
N SER A 686 -30.87 -5.01 10.67
CA SER A 686 -30.71 -6.47 10.56
C SER A 686 -29.74 -7.07 11.59
N VAL A 687 -29.06 -6.21 12.37
CA VAL A 687 -28.08 -6.60 13.41
C VAL A 687 -28.34 -5.88 14.72
N ASN A 688 -27.76 -6.36 15.81
CA ASN A 688 -27.82 -5.67 17.11
C ASN A 688 -26.98 -4.39 17.06
N LEU A 689 -27.60 -3.25 17.39
CA LEU A 689 -27.03 -1.93 17.12
C LEU A 689 -25.99 -1.46 18.15
N GLY A 690 -26.02 -1.94 19.38
CA GLY A 690 -25.11 -1.48 20.42
C GLY A 690 -25.15 0.04 20.60
N ARG A 691 -24.00 0.69 20.49
CA ARG A 691 -23.88 2.15 20.68
C ARG A 691 -24.19 2.92 19.40
N ILE A 692 -25.12 3.87 19.51
CA ILE A 692 -25.51 4.79 18.45
C ILE A 692 -25.17 6.22 18.86
N THR A 693 -24.54 6.98 17.98
CA THR A 693 -24.15 8.37 18.23
C THR A 693 -24.82 9.31 17.24
N LEU A 694 -25.40 10.40 17.73
CA LEU A 694 -25.99 11.46 16.91
C LEU A 694 -25.06 12.67 16.90
N LEU A 695 -24.55 13.04 15.71
CA LEU A 695 -23.67 14.19 15.53
C LEU A 695 -24.38 15.33 14.79
N ASN A 696 -24.07 16.58 15.13
CA ASN A 696 -24.49 17.70 14.30
C ASN A 696 -23.59 17.82 13.05
N LEU A 697 -23.91 18.73 12.13
CA LEU A 697 -23.13 18.93 10.90
C LEU A 697 -21.71 19.45 11.11
N SER A 698 -21.38 19.92 12.33
CA SER A 698 -20.00 20.28 12.70
C SER A 698 -19.22 19.13 13.34
N GLY A 699 -19.80 17.92 13.39
CA GLY A 699 -19.16 16.74 13.97
C GLY A 699 -19.24 16.63 15.50
N LYS A 700 -19.94 17.56 16.18
CA LYS A 700 -20.09 17.51 17.62
C LYS A 700 -21.14 16.45 17.99
N CYS A 701 -20.81 15.57 18.95
CA CYS A 701 -21.75 14.62 19.53
C CYS A 701 -22.86 15.37 20.30
N ILE A 702 -24.10 15.10 19.92
CA ILE A 702 -25.30 15.67 20.51
C ILE A 702 -26.00 14.65 21.42
N LEU A 703 -26.01 13.38 21.01
CA LEU A 703 -26.63 12.31 21.75
C LEU A 703 -25.82 11.02 21.57
N ASP A 704 -25.61 10.30 22.66
CA ASP A 704 -25.01 8.99 22.69
C ASP A 704 -26.01 8.03 23.33
N TYR A 705 -26.40 6.96 22.63
CA TYR A 705 -27.49 6.09 23.01
C TYR A 705 -27.12 4.62 22.83
N THR A 706 -27.31 3.81 23.85
CA THR A 706 -27.07 2.36 23.78
C THR A 706 -28.36 1.64 23.41
N CYS A 707 -28.29 0.80 22.39
CA CYS A 707 -29.38 0.08 21.78
C CYS A 707 -29.09 -1.42 21.74
N ASP A 708 -29.49 -2.17 22.75
CA ASP A 708 -29.15 -3.59 22.92
C ASP A 708 -30.08 -4.54 22.11
N SER A 709 -30.60 -4.05 20.99
CA SER A 709 -31.50 -4.81 20.11
C SER A 709 -31.40 -4.38 18.66
N MET A 710 -32.00 -5.15 17.77
CA MET A 710 -32.11 -4.83 16.33
C MET A 710 -33.17 -3.73 16.05
N HIS A 711 -33.95 -3.36 17.05
CA HIS A 711 -35.02 -2.39 16.93
C HIS A 711 -35.00 -1.47 18.15
N CYS A 712 -34.87 -0.18 17.93
CA CYS A 712 -34.61 0.77 19.00
C CYS A 712 -35.26 2.12 18.69
N THR A 713 -35.94 2.69 19.68
CA THR A 713 -36.49 4.03 19.59
C THR A 713 -35.67 4.99 20.43
N ILE A 714 -35.04 5.96 19.77
CA ILE A 714 -34.17 6.96 20.36
C ILE A 714 -34.98 8.24 20.62
N PRO A 715 -35.12 8.70 21.88
CA PRO A 715 -35.80 9.93 22.19
C PRO A 715 -34.95 11.13 21.77
N LEU A 716 -35.54 12.06 21.03
CA LEU A 716 -34.88 13.29 20.57
C LEU A 716 -35.57 14.54 21.16
N THR A 717 -36.33 14.39 22.27
CA THR A 717 -37.08 15.50 22.91
C THR A 717 -36.16 16.66 23.30
N ASP A 718 -34.93 16.37 23.75
CA ASP A 718 -33.95 17.35 24.21
C ASP A 718 -32.97 17.78 23.10
N VAL A 719 -33.17 17.31 21.87
CA VAL A 719 -32.36 17.67 20.70
C VAL A 719 -33.04 18.84 19.98
N GLU A 720 -32.27 19.90 19.70
CA GLU A 720 -32.72 21.07 18.95
C GLU A 720 -33.20 20.71 17.53
N GLN A 721 -34.00 21.58 16.94
CA GLN A 721 -34.41 21.41 15.52
C GLN A 721 -33.22 21.54 14.62
N GLY A 722 -33.04 20.60 13.68
CA GLY A 722 -31.91 20.62 12.80
C GLY A 722 -31.69 19.29 12.02
N VAL A 723 -30.58 19.25 11.31
CA VAL A 723 -30.13 18.06 10.58
C VAL A 723 -28.94 17.45 11.30
N TYR A 724 -29.02 16.16 11.54
CA TYR A 724 -28.03 15.39 12.28
C TYR A 724 -27.60 14.16 11.48
N LEU A 725 -26.37 13.71 11.72
CA LEU A 725 -25.85 12.44 11.22
C LEU A 725 -25.91 11.42 12.35
N ILE A 726 -26.42 10.24 12.05
CA ILE A 726 -26.48 9.12 13.00
C ILE A 726 -25.39 8.11 12.64
N TYR A 727 -24.65 7.66 13.65
CA TYR A 727 -23.50 6.77 13.51
C TYR A 727 -23.72 5.50 14.32
N HIS A 728 -23.22 4.37 13.78
CA HIS A 728 -23.09 3.09 14.45
C HIS A 728 -21.67 2.55 14.21
N ALA A 729 -20.98 2.11 15.26
CA ALA A 729 -19.62 1.58 15.18
C ALA A 729 -18.64 2.50 14.38
N GLY A 730 -18.75 3.81 14.57
CA GLY A 730 -17.90 4.81 13.89
C GLY A 730 -18.26 5.10 12.42
N LYS A 731 -19.26 4.40 11.84
CA LYS A 731 -19.72 4.64 10.47
C LYS A 731 -21.05 5.40 10.45
N PRO A 732 -21.26 6.35 9.51
CA PRO A 732 -22.55 7.01 9.34
C PRO A 732 -23.57 6.02 8.79
N ILE A 733 -24.70 5.86 9.49
CA ILE A 733 -25.79 4.97 9.10
C ILE A 733 -27.01 5.70 8.55
N GLY A 734 -27.00 7.02 8.60
CA GLY A 734 -28.05 7.82 8.02
C GLY A 734 -28.08 9.26 8.49
N ARG A 735 -29.07 10.00 7.98
CA ARG A 735 -29.34 11.39 8.34
C ARG A 735 -30.69 11.48 9.04
N VAL A 736 -30.76 12.22 10.12
CA VAL A 736 -31.96 12.50 10.89
C VAL A 736 -32.35 13.97 10.74
N VAL A 737 -33.60 14.25 10.42
CA VAL A 737 -34.16 15.61 10.37
C VAL A 737 -35.09 15.78 11.56
N LYS A 738 -34.72 16.60 12.55
CA LYS A 738 -35.47 16.96 13.73
C LYS A 738 -36.28 18.23 13.42
N LEU A 739 -37.63 18.15 13.50
CA LEU A 739 -38.58 19.28 13.29
C LEU A 739 -38.87 20.04 14.56
#